data_d3e08e004f6fa7dd838b2d312291a428
#
_entry.id   d3e08e004f6fa7dd838b2d312291a428
#
_cell.length_a   1.000
_cell.length_b   1.000
_cell.length_c   1.000
_cell.angle_alpha   90.00
_cell.angle_beta   90.00
_cell.angle_gamma   90.00
#
_symmetry.space_group_name_H-M   'P 1'
#
loop_
_entity.id
_entity.type
_entity.pdbx_description
1 polymer ?
#
loop_
_entity_poly.entity_id
_entity_poly.type
_entity_poly.pdbx_seq_one_letter_code
_entity_poly.pdbx_strand_id
1 'polypeptide(L)'
;MSRVSLGSLSRVPATVWLREGRSRQYPARVLPRPRAQCRRSAGVLPPQPPHPGVPGEAEQPEPELVEVEVGGTALLKCGPSHSQGNFSHVDWFSVSEKPTLIFRVRQGQGHSESGEYQHRLSLQDKGTTLALTHITPHDERIFLCQGRRPGSQKHRIQLRVYKAPEEPSIQVNALGISVNSKEPEEVATCVGRNGYPLPQVIWYKNGRPLKEEKNRVHIQSSQIVESSGLYTLQSVLKAQLAKEDKDAQFYCELSYRLPSGNHMKESREVTVPVFYPAERVWLEVEPEGMLKEGDRVEIRCLADGNPPPHFSISKQNLSTREMEEEPTDDNGVLVLEPAQREHSGLYQCQGLDLETTASLLSDQQELLVNYVSDVRVSPAAPESQEGSSLTLTCEAESNEALEFQWLREKTGKVLEQGPVLRLHDLKREAGGSYRCVASVPSVPGLNRTRLVNVAIFGSPWMAVRERKMWVKENSLLNLSCEASGHPRPSIAWSIEGTASEQDQDPQSVLSTLNVLVTPELLETGAECVASNSLGRNTTIIILELGKGPPPIHLTPLTPDSNRTASLSTSTVSPHARANSTSTEKKLPEPESKGVVIVAVTVCVLVLAVLGAVLYFFYKKGKLPCGRSGKQEMERNTSI
;
A
#
# COMPACT_ATOMS: atom_id res chain seq x y z
N MET A 1 -56.59 -8.05 -43.68
CA MET A 1 -57.09 -9.40 -44.04
C MET A 1 -56.27 -10.41 -43.24
N SER A 2 -57.06 -11.21 -42.49
CA SER A 2 -56.71 -12.48 -41.82
C SER A 2 -55.68 -12.39 -40.69
N ARG A 3 -56.08 -12.31 -39.40
CA ARG A 3 -56.73 -13.26 -38.46
C ARG A 3 -56.10 -14.65 -38.50
N VAL A 4 -55.53 -15.05 -37.34
CA VAL A 4 -55.99 -16.12 -36.42
C VAL A 4 -54.83 -16.35 -35.45
N SER A 5 -54.85 -16.34 -34.20
CA SER A 5 -55.68 -16.75 -33.06
C SER A 5 -54.77 -17.46 -32.05
N LEU A 6 -54.69 -16.96 -30.84
CA LEU A 6 -55.02 -17.52 -29.54
C LEU A 6 -54.61 -18.97 -29.19
N GLY A 7 -54.00 -19.08 -28.06
CA GLY A 7 -53.89 -20.24 -27.18
C GLY A 7 -52.99 -19.89 -26.02
N SER A 8 -53.40 -19.35 -24.97
CA SER A 8 -54.07 -19.70 -23.69
C SER A 8 -53.24 -20.63 -22.80
N LEU A 9 -52.85 -20.09 -21.67
CA LEU A 9 -52.91 -20.59 -20.29
C LEU A 9 -52.12 -21.87 -19.89
N SER A 10 -51.22 -21.76 -18.96
CA SER A 10 -51.52 -22.29 -17.62
C SER A 10 -50.44 -21.91 -16.60
N ARG A 11 -50.89 -21.28 -15.52
CA ARG A 11 -50.22 -21.19 -14.22
C ARG A 11 -50.23 -22.57 -13.56
N VAL A 12 -49.12 -22.96 -12.94
CA VAL A 12 -49.15 -23.97 -11.85
C VAL A 12 -48.12 -23.55 -10.77
N PRO A 13 -48.46 -23.78 -9.49
CA PRO A 13 -47.85 -23.08 -8.36
C PRO A 13 -46.66 -23.82 -7.72
N ALA A 14 -45.94 -23.05 -6.91
CA ALA A 14 -44.92 -23.54 -5.99
C ALA A 14 -45.47 -24.59 -5.02
N THR A 15 -44.84 -25.76 -4.94
CA THR A 15 -45.00 -26.71 -3.82
C THR A 15 -43.65 -27.02 -3.22
N VAL A 16 -43.49 -26.56 -2.01
CA VAL A 16 -42.49 -26.94 -1.02
C VAL A 16 -42.64 -28.43 -0.70
N TRP A 17 -41.58 -29.21 -0.88
CA TRP A 17 -41.45 -30.53 -0.30
C TRP A 17 -40.22 -30.59 0.60
N LEU A 18 -40.49 -30.49 1.88
CA LEU A 18 -39.68 -31.07 2.95
C LEU A 18 -39.67 -32.58 2.76
N ARG A 19 -38.51 -33.19 2.66
CA ARG A 19 -38.38 -34.66 2.78
C ARG A 19 -37.29 -35.00 3.77
N GLU A 20 -37.78 -35.53 4.85
CA GLU A 20 -37.09 -36.14 5.95
C GLU A 20 -36.00 -37.14 5.52
N GLY A 21 -34.90 -37.10 6.24
CA GLY A 21 -33.83 -38.06 6.16
C GLY A 21 -34.25 -39.45 6.63
N ARG A 22 -34.03 -40.45 5.82
CA ARG A 22 -33.90 -41.83 6.26
C ARG A 22 -32.45 -42.26 6.15
N SER A 23 -31.82 -42.39 7.31
CA SER A 23 -30.58 -43.10 7.51
C SER A 23 -30.73 -44.56 7.08
N ARG A 24 -30.04 -44.98 6.03
CA ARG A 24 -29.81 -46.40 5.76
C ARG A 24 -28.55 -46.83 6.51
N GLN A 25 -28.76 -47.56 7.57
CA GLN A 25 -27.77 -48.40 8.20
C GLN A 25 -27.33 -49.48 7.21
N TYR A 26 -26.05 -49.50 6.83
CA TYR A 26 -25.43 -50.66 6.23
C TYR A 26 -24.90 -51.55 7.34
N PRO A 27 -25.09 -52.88 7.28
CA PRO A 27 -24.61 -53.80 8.32
C PRO A 27 -23.09 -53.89 8.23
N ALA A 28 -22.45 -53.80 9.39
CA ALA A 28 -21.02 -54.02 9.58
C ALA A 28 -20.66 -55.45 9.13
N ARG A 29 -19.82 -55.56 8.10
CA ARG A 29 -19.12 -56.82 7.79
C ARG A 29 -18.08 -57.05 8.87
N VAL A 30 -18.37 -58.05 9.68
CA VAL A 30 -17.42 -58.68 10.60
C VAL A 30 -16.34 -59.37 9.78
N LEU A 31 -15.12 -58.85 9.81
CA LEU A 31 -13.94 -59.57 9.37
C LEU A 31 -13.51 -60.55 10.45
N PRO A 32 -13.18 -61.82 10.10
CA PRO A 32 -12.81 -62.82 11.10
C PRO A 32 -11.43 -62.52 11.65
N ARG A 33 -11.31 -62.54 12.99
CA ARG A 33 -10.04 -62.49 13.71
C ARG A 33 -9.18 -63.68 13.29
N PRO A 34 -7.85 -63.52 13.09
CA PRO A 34 -6.96 -64.66 12.88
C PRO A 34 -6.91 -65.52 14.16
N ARG A 35 -7.15 -66.81 13.99
CA ARG A 35 -7.04 -67.82 15.01
C ARG A 35 -5.61 -67.85 15.54
N ALA A 36 -5.46 -67.67 16.87
CA ALA A 36 -4.26 -67.99 17.59
C ALA A 36 -3.96 -69.49 17.41
N GLN A 37 -2.88 -69.78 16.74
CA GLN A 37 -2.32 -71.16 16.74
C GLN A 37 -1.65 -71.41 18.08
N CYS A 38 -2.26 -72.27 18.87
CA CYS A 38 -1.64 -72.92 20.03
C CYS A 38 -0.34 -73.63 19.58
N ARG A 39 0.82 -73.10 19.92
CA ARG A 39 2.03 -73.88 19.95
C ARG A 39 2.04 -74.78 21.19
N ARG A 40 2.20 -76.06 20.90
CA ARG A 40 2.30 -77.15 21.88
C ARG A 40 3.38 -76.83 22.93
N SER A 41 3.04 -77.05 24.16
CA SER A 41 3.89 -77.11 25.33
C SER A 41 5.10 -78.03 25.07
N ALA A 42 6.30 -77.49 25.04
CA ALA A 42 7.50 -78.25 25.21
C ALA A 42 7.75 -78.41 26.72
N GLY A 43 7.99 -79.64 27.12
CA GLY A 43 8.05 -80.07 28.53
C GLY A 43 9.07 -79.28 29.35
N VAL A 44 8.62 -79.00 30.56
CA VAL A 44 9.44 -78.50 31.65
C VAL A 44 10.42 -79.61 32.05
N LEU A 45 11.70 -79.42 31.77
CA LEU A 45 12.79 -80.17 32.39
C LEU A 45 12.99 -79.65 33.82
N PRO A 46 13.26 -80.50 34.78
CA PRO A 46 13.50 -80.08 36.16
C PRO A 46 14.76 -79.27 36.30
N PRO A 47 14.87 -78.32 37.25
CA PRO A 47 16.00 -77.47 37.43
C PRO A 47 17.23 -78.28 37.80
N GLN A 48 18.32 -78.09 37.04
CA GLN A 48 19.64 -78.60 37.42
C GLN A 48 20.15 -77.83 38.66
N PRO A 49 20.91 -78.48 39.53
CA PRO A 49 21.48 -77.78 40.68
C PRO A 49 22.50 -76.73 40.25
N PRO A 50 22.68 -75.68 41.04
CA PRO A 50 23.55 -74.59 40.70
C PRO A 50 25.02 -75.07 40.65
N HIS A 51 25.65 -74.77 39.51
CA HIS A 51 27.12 -74.87 39.41
C HIS A 51 27.77 -73.92 40.43
N PRO A 52 28.90 -74.29 41.08
CA PRO A 52 29.59 -73.41 42.00
C PRO A 52 29.97 -72.09 41.26
N GLY A 53 29.55 -70.99 41.84
CA GLY A 53 29.70 -69.66 41.25
C GLY A 53 31.18 -69.34 40.97
N VAL A 54 31.41 -68.84 39.78
CA VAL A 54 32.56 -68.01 39.48
C VAL A 54 32.46 -66.82 40.48
N PRO A 55 33.59 -66.44 41.18
CA PRO A 55 33.54 -65.30 42.10
C PRO A 55 33.02 -64.07 41.32
N GLY A 56 31.88 -63.56 41.73
CA GLY A 56 31.29 -62.35 41.14
C GLY A 56 32.34 -61.25 41.21
N GLU A 57 32.66 -60.66 40.07
CA GLU A 57 33.25 -59.33 40.03
C GLU A 57 32.37 -58.47 40.90
N ALA A 58 32.90 -57.94 41.99
CA ALA A 58 32.20 -57.03 42.85
C ALA A 58 31.69 -55.87 41.99
N GLU A 59 30.38 -55.72 41.89
CA GLU A 59 29.70 -54.60 41.22
C GLU A 59 30.35 -53.28 41.70
N GLN A 60 31.08 -52.64 40.80
CA GLN A 60 31.69 -51.35 41.15
C GLN A 60 30.57 -50.36 41.31
N PRO A 61 30.52 -49.59 42.42
CA PRO A 61 29.48 -48.58 42.61
C PRO A 61 29.46 -47.61 41.45
N GLU A 62 28.24 -47.23 41.01
CA GLU A 62 28.04 -46.24 39.96
C GLU A 62 28.82 -44.93 40.30
N PRO A 63 29.39 -44.25 39.30
CA PRO A 63 30.12 -43.01 39.54
C PRO A 63 29.16 -41.93 40.02
N GLU A 64 29.57 -41.11 40.98
CA GLU A 64 28.87 -39.88 41.37
C GLU A 64 28.86 -38.91 40.18
N LEU A 65 27.68 -38.40 39.83
CA LEU A 65 27.53 -37.46 38.71
C LEU A 65 27.69 -36.02 39.18
N VAL A 66 28.58 -35.28 38.55
CA VAL A 66 28.77 -33.85 38.73
C VAL A 66 28.46 -33.16 37.39
N GLU A 67 27.44 -32.31 37.36
CA GLU A 67 27.02 -31.55 36.18
C GLU A 67 27.47 -30.08 36.32
N VAL A 68 28.05 -29.50 35.27
CA VAL A 68 28.56 -28.12 35.31
C VAL A 68 28.52 -27.50 33.92
N GLU A 69 28.35 -26.17 33.88
CA GLU A 69 28.45 -25.43 32.63
C GLU A 69 29.89 -25.06 32.27
N VAL A 70 30.16 -24.96 30.97
CA VAL A 70 31.46 -24.50 30.42
C VAL A 70 31.83 -23.14 31.03
N GLY A 71 33.11 -23.02 31.43
CA GLY A 71 33.61 -21.83 32.12
C GLY A 71 33.37 -21.84 33.64
N GLY A 72 32.50 -22.71 34.12
CA GLY A 72 32.20 -22.89 35.55
C GLY A 72 33.28 -23.59 36.35
N THR A 73 32.94 -23.95 37.57
CA THR A 73 33.83 -24.69 38.50
C THR A 73 33.14 -25.99 38.93
N ALA A 74 33.80 -27.11 38.67
CA ALA A 74 33.33 -28.41 39.14
C ALA A 74 33.91 -28.70 40.54
N LEU A 75 33.05 -29.09 41.47
CA LEU A 75 33.44 -29.50 42.82
C LEU A 75 33.43 -31.03 42.90
N LEU A 76 34.61 -31.66 42.84
CA LEU A 76 34.77 -33.10 42.87
C LEU A 76 34.97 -33.55 44.33
N LYS A 77 34.00 -34.24 44.92
CA LYS A 77 34.05 -34.69 46.30
C LYS A 77 34.62 -36.11 46.41
N CYS A 78 35.54 -36.32 47.32
CA CYS A 78 36.16 -37.63 47.53
C CYS A 78 35.45 -38.39 48.65
N GLY A 79 34.46 -39.23 48.26
CA GLY A 79 33.69 -40.05 49.18
C GLY A 79 32.25 -39.55 49.40
N PRO A 80 31.37 -40.41 49.92
CA PRO A 80 29.98 -40.06 50.13
C PRO A 80 29.83 -38.91 51.13
N SER A 81 28.83 -38.06 50.91
CA SER A 81 28.60 -36.77 51.63
C SER A 81 28.53 -36.88 53.20
N HIS A 82 28.50 -38.05 53.75
CA HIS A 82 28.40 -38.33 55.19
C HIS A 82 29.64 -38.91 55.84
N SER A 83 30.75 -39.18 55.07
CA SER A 83 31.97 -39.73 55.64
C SER A 83 32.91 -38.60 56.10
N GLN A 84 32.88 -38.26 57.40
CA GLN A 84 33.87 -37.41 58.03
C GLN A 84 35.21 -38.17 58.17
N GLY A 85 35.82 -38.54 57.04
CA GLY A 85 37.14 -39.17 57.03
C GLY A 85 38.23 -38.10 57.09
N ASN A 86 39.18 -38.20 57.96
CA ASN A 86 40.38 -37.38 57.93
C ASN A 86 41.26 -37.77 56.73
N PHE A 87 41.04 -37.13 55.59
CA PHE A 87 41.75 -37.40 54.31
C PHE A 87 43.11 -36.69 54.25
N SER A 88 44.02 -37.00 55.18
CA SER A 88 45.36 -36.41 55.20
C SER A 88 46.21 -36.78 53.97
N HIS A 89 45.84 -37.83 53.22
CA HIS A 89 46.58 -38.30 52.04
C HIS A 89 45.59 -38.82 51.00
N VAL A 90 45.37 -38.08 49.88
CA VAL A 90 44.50 -38.43 48.78
C VAL A 90 45.21 -38.19 47.47
N ASP A 91 45.11 -39.11 46.54
CA ASP A 91 45.59 -38.98 45.17
C ASP A 91 44.39 -38.92 44.22
N TRP A 92 44.38 -37.90 43.33
CA TRP A 92 43.38 -37.67 42.34
C TRP A 92 43.89 -37.99 40.96
N PHE A 93 43.09 -38.69 40.17
CA PHE A 93 43.38 -39.10 38.83
C PHE A 93 42.31 -38.65 37.86
N SER A 94 42.67 -38.22 36.65
CA SER A 94 41.79 -38.16 35.50
C SER A 94 41.85 -39.49 34.73
N VAL A 95 40.68 -40.00 34.33
CA VAL A 95 40.61 -41.29 33.62
C VAL A 95 40.16 -41.02 32.19
N SER A 96 41.08 -41.20 31.26
CA SER A 96 40.80 -41.29 29.82
C SER A 96 40.99 -42.77 29.40
N GLU A 97 42.06 -43.13 28.76
CA GLU A 97 42.44 -44.54 28.49
C GLU A 97 43.10 -45.19 29.69
N LYS A 98 43.94 -44.44 30.40
CA LYS A 98 44.61 -44.84 31.62
C LYS A 98 44.47 -43.77 32.69
N PRO A 99 44.37 -44.18 33.97
CA PRO A 99 44.33 -43.22 35.06
C PRO A 99 45.63 -42.40 35.13
N THR A 100 45.53 -41.09 34.95
CA THR A 100 46.67 -40.16 35.05
C THR A 100 46.53 -39.37 36.33
N LEU A 101 47.59 -39.34 37.16
CA LEU A 101 47.62 -38.59 38.40
C LEU A 101 47.64 -37.08 38.08
N ILE A 102 46.71 -36.31 38.66
CA ILE A 102 46.56 -34.87 38.40
C ILE A 102 46.79 -34.01 39.65
N PHE A 103 46.52 -34.56 40.86
CA PHE A 103 46.61 -33.78 42.09
C PHE A 103 46.88 -34.70 43.29
N ARG A 104 47.75 -34.26 44.20
CA ARG A 104 48.06 -34.95 45.45
C ARG A 104 47.75 -34.10 46.65
N VAL A 105 47.11 -34.71 47.63
CA VAL A 105 46.93 -34.09 48.97
C VAL A 105 47.83 -34.80 49.94
N ARG A 106 48.66 -34.02 50.70
CA ARG A 106 49.55 -34.51 51.75
C ARG A 106 49.44 -33.59 52.96
N GLN A 107 49.05 -34.15 54.09
CA GLN A 107 48.86 -33.38 55.35
C GLN A 107 47.99 -32.13 55.20
N GLY A 108 46.94 -32.21 54.35
CA GLY A 108 46.05 -31.11 54.08
C GLY A 108 46.58 -30.05 53.11
N GLN A 109 47.79 -30.21 52.58
CA GLN A 109 48.32 -29.38 51.51
C GLN A 109 48.16 -30.07 50.17
N GLY A 110 47.69 -29.34 49.17
CA GLY A 110 47.48 -29.81 47.82
C GLY A 110 48.66 -29.46 46.91
N HIS A 111 49.07 -30.40 46.06
CA HIS A 111 50.06 -30.19 45.02
C HIS A 111 49.49 -30.67 43.68
N SER A 112 49.44 -29.79 42.68
CA SER A 112 49.04 -30.10 41.31
C SER A 112 50.22 -30.70 40.56
N GLU A 113 50.02 -31.80 39.86
CA GLU A 113 50.99 -32.34 38.91
C GLU A 113 51.11 -31.47 37.67
N SER A 114 52.25 -31.49 37.01
CA SER A 114 52.46 -30.78 35.76
C SER A 114 51.56 -31.34 34.64
N GLY A 115 50.92 -30.50 33.88
CA GLY A 115 50.05 -30.90 32.75
C GLY A 115 48.81 -30.01 32.58
N GLU A 116 47.79 -30.51 31.90
CA GLU A 116 46.56 -29.86 31.50
C GLU A 116 45.81 -29.15 32.65
N TYR A 117 45.95 -29.67 33.87
CA TYR A 117 45.20 -29.19 35.04
C TYR A 117 46.04 -28.31 36.01
N GLN A 118 47.33 -28.05 35.72
CA GLN A 118 48.29 -27.49 36.66
C GLN A 118 47.83 -26.21 37.37
N HIS A 119 47.15 -25.30 36.66
CA HIS A 119 46.71 -23.99 37.20
C HIS A 119 45.18 -23.91 37.43
N ARG A 120 44.48 -24.99 37.21
CA ARG A 120 43.01 -25.04 37.27
C ARG A 120 42.49 -25.80 38.48
N LEU A 121 43.32 -26.47 39.23
CA LEU A 121 42.96 -27.26 40.40
C LEU A 121 43.24 -26.53 41.68
N SER A 122 42.26 -26.50 42.60
CA SER A 122 42.42 -25.98 43.95
C SER A 122 41.70 -26.86 44.95
N LEU A 123 42.27 -26.93 46.19
CA LEU A 123 41.70 -27.74 47.25
C LEU A 123 40.74 -26.94 48.10
N GLN A 124 39.57 -27.52 48.39
CA GLN A 124 38.55 -26.94 49.27
C GLN A 124 38.20 -27.93 50.40
N ASP A 125 37.42 -27.50 51.38
CA ASP A 125 36.86 -28.31 52.48
C ASP A 125 37.91 -29.18 53.21
N LYS A 126 39.01 -28.58 53.66
CA LYS A 126 40.08 -29.27 54.39
C LYS A 126 40.64 -30.52 53.70
N GLY A 127 40.59 -30.56 52.36
CA GLY A 127 41.21 -31.62 51.58
C GLY A 127 40.30 -32.70 51.05
N THR A 128 39.00 -32.58 51.19
CA THR A 128 38.02 -33.56 50.69
C THR A 128 37.43 -33.21 49.35
N THR A 129 37.43 -31.95 48.95
CA THR A 129 36.85 -31.46 47.70
C THR A 129 37.97 -30.87 46.82
N LEU A 130 38.06 -31.34 45.57
CA LEU A 130 38.92 -30.79 44.53
C LEU A 130 38.07 -29.90 43.62
N ALA A 131 38.37 -28.61 43.56
CA ALA A 131 37.72 -27.70 42.65
C ALA A 131 38.53 -27.60 41.36
N LEU A 132 37.87 -27.86 40.22
CA LEU A 132 38.40 -27.68 38.87
C LEU A 132 37.69 -26.49 38.24
N THR A 133 38.46 -25.44 37.93
CA THR A 133 37.95 -24.17 37.35
C THR A 133 38.09 -24.12 35.83
N HIS A 134 37.40 -23.16 35.20
CA HIS A 134 37.42 -22.95 33.74
C HIS A 134 37.14 -24.22 32.95
N ILE A 135 36.04 -24.85 33.31
CA ILE A 135 35.60 -26.11 32.68
C ILE A 135 35.43 -25.95 31.19
N THR A 136 35.94 -26.91 30.44
CA THR A 136 35.84 -27.02 28.98
C THR A 136 35.17 -28.35 28.60
N PRO A 137 34.68 -28.54 27.38
CA PRO A 137 34.17 -29.82 26.92
C PRO A 137 35.18 -30.98 27.04
N HIS A 138 36.48 -30.68 26.94
CA HIS A 138 37.54 -31.67 27.06
C HIS A 138 37.70 -32.23 28.47
N ASP A 139 37.11 -31.58 29.49
CA ASP A 139 37.13 -32.01 30.87
C ASP A 139 36.04 -33.07 31.17
N GLU A 140 35.11 -33.33 30.23
CA GLU A 140 34.10 -34.37 30.39
C GLU A 140 34.70 -35.74 30.40
N ARG A 141 34.95 -36.25 31.59
CA ARG A 141 35.54 -37.57 31.81
C ARG A 141 35.29 -38.06 33.25
N ILE A 142 35.80 -39.24 33.57
CA ILE A 142 35.76 -39.79 34.90
C ILE A 142 36.98 -39.31 35.67
N PHE A 143 36.72 -38.79 36.89
CA PHE A 143 37.78 -38.52 37.88
C PHE A 143 37.71 -39.57 38.97
N LEU A 144 38.86 -39.94 39.50
CA LEU A 144 39.01 -40.94 40.53
C LEU A 144 39.78 -40.35 41.68
N CYS A 145 39.25 -40.45 42.90
CA CYS A 145 40.04 -40.21 44.10
C CYS A 145 40.32 -41.50 44.86
N GLN A 146 41.50 -41.59 45.45
CA GLN A 146 41.92 -42.75 46.22
C GLN A 146 42.73 -42.31 47.44
N GLY A 147 42.30 -42.74 48.66
CA GLY A 147 43.09 -42.57 49.88
C GLY A 147 44.24 -43.59 49.91
N ARG A 148 45.34 -43.20 50.55
CA ARG A 148 46.54 -44.10 50.66
C ARG A 148 46.51 -45.17 51.75
N ARG A 149 45.43 -45.32 52.49
CA ARG A 149 45.31 -46.43 53.47
C ARG A 149 45.07 -47.75 52.73
N PRO A 150 45.71 -48.84 53.18
CA PRO A 150 45.37 -50.16 52.64
C PRO A 150 43.86 -50.43 52.81
N GLY A 151 43.16 -50.80 51.71
CA GLY A 151 41.73 -51.08 51.73
C GLY A 151 40.80 -49.83 51.49
N SER A 152 41.38 -48.62 51.24
CA SER A 152 40.58 -47.46 50.86
C SER A 152 39.87 -47.67 49.53
N GLN A 153 38.52 -47.50 49.53
CA GLN A 153 37.74 -47.58 48.31
C GLN A 153 38.11 -46.44 47.34
N LYS A 154 38.16 -46.79 46.06
CA LYS A 154 38.27 -45.80 45.00
C LYS A 154 36.90 -45.16 44.76
N HIS A 155 36.84 -43.82 44.85
CA HIS A 155 35.61 -43.11 44.53
C HIS A 155 35.70 -42.58 43.12
N ARG A 156 34.67 -42.84 42.30
CA ARG A 156 34.59 -42.43 40.90
C ARG A 156 33.59 -41.31 40.76
N ILE A 157 33.96 -40.24 40.03
CA ILE A 157 33.13 -39.10 39.79
C ILE A 157 33.09 -38.86 38.29
N GLN A 158 31.91 -38.88 37.71
CA GLN A 158 31.72 -38.57 36.30
C GLN A 158 31.36 -37.09 36.17
N LEU A 159 32.24 -36.32 35.54
CA LEU A 159 31.97 -34.94 35.19
C LEU A 159 31.21 -34.90 33.88
N ARG A 160 30.05 -34.24 33.87
CA ARG A 160 29.26 -33.89 32.69
C ARG A 160 29.30 -32.40 32.48
N VAL A 161 29.57 -32.02 31.24
CA VAL A 161 29.76 -30.61 30.87
C VAL A 161 28.59 -30.15 29.98
N TYR A 162 28.16 -28.95 30.17
CA TYR A 162 27.01 -28.40 29.40
C TYR A 162 27.32 -26.98 28.93
N LYS A 163 26.77 -26.61 27.78
CA LYS A 163 26.77 -25.21 27.30
C LYS A 163 25.55 -24.99 26.42
N ALA A 164 24.81 -23.92 26.74
CA ALA A 164 23.73 -23.44 25.87
C ALA A 164 24.30 -23.05 24.50
N PRO A 165 23.69 -23.47 23.39
CA PRO A 165 24.02 -22.95 22.07
C PRO A 165 23.70 -21.45 21.98
N GLU A 166 24.32 -20.77 21.02
CA GLU A 166 23.94 -19.43 20.62
C GLU A 166 22.51 -19.41 20.05
N GLU A 167 21.95 -18.21 19.83
CA GLU A 167 20.67 -18.08 19.13
C GLU A 167 20.77 -18.70 17.73
N PRO A 168 19.85 -19.58 17.34
CA PRO A 168 19.88 -20.21 16.03
C PRO A 168 19.70 -19.19 14.91
N SER A 169 20.57 -19.25 13.93
CA SER A 169 20.44 -18.46 12.71
C SER A 169 19.76 -19.27 11.61
N ILE A 170 18.78 -18.68 10.93
CA ILE A 170 18.06 -19.30 9.82
C ILE A 170 18.30 -18.51 8.54
N GLN A 171 18.59 -19.22 7.45
CA GLN A 171 18.75 -18.69 6.10
C GLN A 171 17.73 -19.37 5.20
N VAL A 172 16.90 -18.57 4.52
CA VAL A 172 15.87 -19.04 3.60
C VAL A 172 16.43 -19.16 2.17
N ASN A 173 15.88 -20.07 1.39
CA ASN A 173 16.15 -20.14 -0.04
C ASN A 173 15.55 -18.91 -0.75
N ALA A 174 16.39 -17.96 -1.12
CA ALA A 174 15.99 -16.72 -1.78
C ALA A 174 15.55 -16.93 -3.25
N LEU A 175 15.89 -18.07 -3.85
CA LEU A 175 15.49 -18.39 -5.24
C LEU A 175 14.04 -18.85 -5.34
N GLY A 176 13.42 -19.20 -4.20
CA GLY A 176 12.06 -19.72 -4.16
C GLY A 176 11.94 -21.19 -4.55
N ILE A 177 10.71 -21.72 -4.45
CA ILE A 177 10.38 -23.12 -4.69
C ILE A 177 9.17 -23.22 -5.61
N SER A 178 9.28 -24.03 -6.68
CA SER A 178 8.15 -24.32 -7.56
C SER A 178 7.29 -25.47 -7.02
N VAL A 179 5.98 -25.28 -7.03
CA VAL A 179 5.02 -26.36 -6.67
C VAL A 179 5.09 -27.55 -7.64
N ASN A 180 5.62 -27.33 -8.84
CA ASN A 180 5.77 -28.37 -9.85
C ASN A 180 7.02 -29.23 -9.68
N SER A 181 7.86 -28.93 -8.69
CA SER A 181 9.06 -29.71 -8.41
C SER A 181 8.73 -31.13 -8.02
N LYS A 182 9.38 -32.09 -8.68
CA LYS A 182 9.15 -33.53 -8.44
C LYS A 182 9.85 -34.03 -7.17
N GLU A 183 10.86 -33.32 -6.71
CA GLU A 183 11.67 -33.65 -5.53
C GLU A 183 11.59 -32.52 -4.50
N PRO A 184 11.79 -32.83 -3.20
CA PRO A 184 11.86 -31.81 -2.16
C PRO A 184 13.02 -30.84 -2.38
N GLU A 185 12.72 -29.54 -2.49
CA GLU A 185 13.69 -28.48 -2.62
C GLU A 185 14.08 -27.88 -1.27
N GLU A 186 15.23 -27.21 -1.21
CA GLU A 186 15.70 -26.56 0.00
C GLU A 186 14.81 -25.37 0.36
N VAL A 187 14.17 -25.45 1.53
CA VAL A 187 13.35 -24.37 2.10
C VAL A 187 14.22 -23.39 2.86
N ALA A 188 15.00 -23.91 3.81
CA ALA A 188 15.86 -23.11 4.65
C ALA A 188 16.97 -23.95 5.30
N THR A 189 18.03 -23.26 5.73
CA THR A 189 19.12 -23.82 6.51
C THR A 189 19.16 -23.16 7.90
N CYS A 190 19.17 -23.99 8.96
CA CYS A 190 19.27 -23.61 10.36
C CYS A 190 20.68 -23.90 10.88
N VAL A 191 21.33 -22.95 11.56
CA VAL A 191 22.65 -23.13 12.15
C VAL A 191 22.63 -22.76 13.63
N GLY A 192 22.95 -23.74 14.47
CA GLY A 192 23.15 -23.55 15.91
C GLY A 192 24.63 -23.73 16.27
N ARG A 193 25.24 -22.72 16.91
CA ARG A 193 26.66 -22.69 17.24
C ARG A 193 26.93 -22.86 18.72
N ASN A 194 28.10 -23.38 19.01
CA ASN A 194 28.72 -23.38 20.35
C ASN A 194 27.89 -24.08 21.44
N GLY A 195 27.10 -25.09 21.08
CA GLY A 195 26.37 -25.93 22.04
C GLY A 195 27.17 -27.11 22.55
N TYR A 196 26.93 -27.57 23.77
CA TYR A 196 27.49 -28.82 24.31
C TYR A 196 26.60 -29.40 25.41
N PRO A 197 26.26 -30.69 25.36
CA PRO A 197 26.39 -31.63 24.26
C PRO A 197 25.73 -31.17 22.99
N LEU A 198 25.87 -31.93 21.89
CA LEU A 198 25.22 -31.60 20.61
C LEU A 198 23.72 -31.32 20.79
N PRO A 199 23.24 -30.13 20.46
CA PRO A 199 21.80 -29.83 20.52
C PRO A 199 21.04 -30.62 19.45
N GLN A 200 19.72 -30.78 19.64
CA GLN A 200 18.83 -31.36 18.65
C GLN A 200 18.08 -30.24 17.95
N VAL A 201 17.88 -30.36 16.64
CA VAL A 201 17.08 -29.41 15.86
C VAL A 201 15.71 -30.00 15.55
N ILE A 202 14.66 -29.18 15.70
CA ILE A 202 13.30 -29.48 15.30
C ILE A 202 12.84 -28.36 14.38
N TRP A 203 12.30 -28.73 13.22
CA TRP A 203 11.75 -27.77 12.27
C TRP A 203 10.25 -27.61 12.46
N TYR A 204 9.76 -26.39 12.26
CA TYR A 204 8.35 -26.05 12.37
C TYR A 204 7.84 -25.36 11.11
N LYS A 205 6.59 -25.63 10.76
CA LYS A 205 5.80 -24.95 9.74
C LYS A 205 4.49 -24.46 10.38
N ASN A 206 4.26 -23.17 10.41
CA ASN A 206 3.07 -22.56 11.03
C ASN A 206 2.82 -23.08 12.48
N GLY A 207 3.88 -23.13 13.30
CA GLY A 207 3.84 -23.59 14.68
C GLY A 207 3.67 -25.12 14.87
N ARG A 208 3.72 -25.90 13.79
CA ARG A 208 3.60 -27.37 13.86
C ARG A 208 4.94 -28.02 13.56
N PRO A 209 5.40 -28.95 14.41
CA PRO A 209 6.66 -29.63 14.16
C PRO A 209 6.59 -30.50 12.90
N LEU A 210 7.61 -30.35 12.05
CA LEU A 210 7.77 -31.15 10.86
C LEU A 210 8.44 -32.49 11.19
N LYS A 211 7.98 -33.54 10.52
CA LYS A 211 8.58 -34.87 10.58
C LYS A 211 9.03 -35.25 9.19
N GLU A 212 10.10 -36.05 9.11
CA GLU A 212 10.50 -36.62 7.83
C GLU A 212 9.40 -37.43 7.21
N GLU A 213 9.11 -37.14 5.95
CA GLU A 213 8.08 -37.80 5.15
C GLU A 213 8.65 -38.14 3.78
N LYS A 214 8.58 -39.41 3.42
CA LYS A 214 9.18 -39.93 2.18
C LYS A 214 8.70 -39.11 0.98
N ASN A 215 9.66 -38.59 0.20
CA ASN A 215 9.45 -37.76 -0.99
C ASN A 215 8.74 -36.40 -0.77
N ARG A 216 8.46 -36.00 0.48
CA ARG A 216 7.81 -34.72 0.77
C ARG A 216 8.61 -33.82 1.70
N VAL A 217 9.15 -34.38 2.77
CA VAL A 217 9.94 -33.61 3.75
C VAL A 217 11.21 -34.38 4.08
N HIS A 218 12.34 -33.77 3.89
CA HIS A 218 13.65 -34.34 4.22
C HIS A 218 14.47 -33.35 5.04
N ILE A 219 14.97 -33.83 6.21
CA ILE A 219 15.76 -33.01 7.14
C ILE A 219 17.17 -33.55 7.18
N GLN A 220 18.13 -32.82 6.63
CA GLN A 220 19.50 -33.21 6.60
C GLN A 220 20.29 -32.39 7.61
N SER A 221 20.82 -33.08 8.65
CA SER A 221 21.65 -32.42 9.67
C SER A 221 23.11 -32.86 9.57
N SER A 222 24.00 -31.91 9.77
CA SER A 222 25.46 -32.11 9.85
C SER A 222 26.01 -31.40 11.08
N GLN A 223 27.07 -31.91 11.65
CA GLN A 223 27.74 -31.37 12.83
C GLN A 223 29.20 -31.12 12.59
N ILE A 224 29.72 -30.08 13.19
CA ILE A 224 31.12 -29.73 13.21
C ILE A 224 31.55 -29.63 14.67
N VAL A 225 32.69 -30.25 15.02
CA VAL A 225 33.32 -30.05 16.32
C VAL A 225 34.37 -28.97 16.17
N GLU A 226 34.15 -27.88 16.88
CA GLU A 226 35.06 -26.74 16.91
C GLU A 226 36.35 -27.09 17.69
N SER A 227 37.41 -26.32 17.50
CA SER A 227 38.65 -26.48 18.26
C SER A 227 38.45 -26.34 19.78
N SER A 228 37.43 -25.66 20.21
CA SER A 228 37.01 -25.53 21.62
C SER A 228 36.34 -26.78 22.19
N GLY A 229 36.08 -27.80 21.36
CA GLY A 229 35.30 -28.98 21.72
C GLY A 229 33.77 -28.76 21.68
N LEU A 230 33.30 -27.57 21.34
CA LEU A 230 31.89 -27.24 21.19
C LEU A 230 31.35 -27.70 19.83
N TYR A 231 30.07 -27.89 19.73
CA TYR A 231 29.41 -28.30 18.50
C TYR A 231 28.78 -27.12 17.77
N THR A 232 28.96 -27.09 16.44
CA THR A 232 28.15 -26.34 15.51
C THR A 232 27.30 -27.33 14.74
N LEU A 233 25.96 -27.15 14.83
CA LEU A 233 24.96 -27.94 14.14
C LEU A 233 24.40 -27.15 12.96
N GLN A 234 24.41 -27.74 11.78
CA GLN A 234 23.73 -27.23 10.59
C GLN A 234 22.65 -28.21 10.17
N SER A 235 21.41 -27.71 10.00
CA SER A 235 20.28 -28.51 9.53
C SER A 235 19.63 -27.85 8.33
N VAL A 236 19.43 -28.60 7.26
CA VAL A 236 18.80 -28.18 6.02
C VAL A 236 17.43 -28.84 5.94
N LEU A 237 16.39 -28.02 5.83
CA LEU A 237 15.03 -28.46 5.56
C LEU A 237 14.80 -28.47 4.05
N LYS A 238 14.43 -29.61 3.51
CA LYS A 238 13.95 -29.77 2.13
C LYS A 238 12.51 -30.22 2.16
N ALA A 239 11.64 -29.54 1.39
CA ALA A 239 10.23 -29.90 1.32
C ALA A 239 9.65 -29.65 -0.07
N GLN A 240 8.62 -30.42 -0.42
CA GLN A 240 7.69 -30.06 -1.49
C GLN A 240 6.64 -29.15 -0.93
N LEU A 241 6.50 -27.96 -1.50
CA LEU A 241 5.50 -26.98 -1.09
C LEU A 241 4.32 -26.98 -2.06
N ALA A 242 3.16 -26.58 -1.54
CA ALA A 242 1.94 -26.40 -2.31
C ALA A 242 1.58 -24.90 -2.36
N LYS A 243 0.64 -24.51 -3.21
CA LYS A 243 0.16 -23.12 -3.34
C LYS A 243 -0.31 -22.52 -2.00
N GLU A 244 -0.89 -23.36 -1.13
CA GLU A 244 -1.35 -22.96 0.20
C GLU A 244 -0.20 -22.60 1.15
N ASP A 245 1.02 -22.97 0.78
CA ASP A 245 2.23 -22.69 1.57
C ASP A 245 2.89 -21.34 1.24
N LYS A 246 2.30 -20.55 0.36
CA LYS A 246 2.83 -19.24 -0.09
C LYS A 246 3.17 -18.28 1.06
N ASP A 247 2.38 -18.34 2.14
CA ASP A 247 2.54 -17.50 3.32
C ASP A 247 2.99 -18.33 4.55
N ALA A 248 3.44 -19.57 4.34
CA ALA A 248 3.84 -20.44 5.44
C ALA A 248 5.10 -19.93 6.12
N GLN A 249 5.05 -19.91 7.45
CA GLN A 249 6.16 -19.50 8.29
C GLN A 249 6.96 -20.73 8.73
N PHE A 250 8.26 -20.67 8.50
CA PHE A 250 9.20 -21.71 8.88
C PHE A 250 10.17 -21.19 9.93
N TYR A 251 10.46 -22.00 10.94
CA TYR A 251 11.49 -21.73 11.92
C TYR A 251 12.08 -23.03 12.44
N CYS A 252 13.24 -22.94 13.09
CA CYS A 252 13.90 -24.06 13.75
C CYS A 252 14.04 -23.80 15.24
N GLU A 253 13.86 -24.83 16.03
CA GLU A 253 14.08 -24.89 17.46
C GLU A 253 15.31 -25.73 17.77
N LEU A 254 16.23 -25.23 18.59
CA LEU A 254 17.33 -25.97 19.16
C LEU A 254 16.93 -26.43 20.56
N SER A 255 16.75 -27.74 20.74
CA SER A 255 16.54 -28.38 22.04
C SER A 255 17.87 -28.83 22.62
N TYR A 256 18.17 -28.43 23.86
CA TYR A 256 19.42 -28.70 24.54
C TYR A 256 19.20 -28.87 26.05
N ARG A 257 20.21 -29.48 26.71
CA ARG A 257 20.17 -29.73 28.14
C ARG A 257 21.22 -28.90 28.87
N LEU A 258 20.85 -28.41 30.05
CA LEU A 258 21.71 -27.79 31.06
C LEU A 258 21.56 -28.54 32.38
N PRO A 259 22.41 -28.30 33.40
CA PRO A 259 22.20 -28.84 34.74
C PRO A 259 20.82 -28.49 35.35
N SER A 260 20.23 -27.37 34.94
CA SER A 260 18.89 -26.94 35.34
C SER A 260 17.74 -27.70 34.68
N GLY A 261 18.02 -28.51 33.62
CA GLY A 261 17.01 -29.24 32.88
C GLY A 261 17.10 -29.06 31.36
N ASN A 262 16.00 -29.39 30.69
CA ASN A 262 15.88 -29.22 29.25
C ASN A 262 15.45 -27.80 28.92
N HIS A 263 16.07 -27.21 27.91
CA HIS A 263 15.84 -25.87 27.40
C HIS A 263 15.72 -25.89 25.88
N MET A 264 15.18 -24.83 25.31
CA MET A 264 15.06 -24.63 23.87
C MET A 264 15.32 -23.19 23.48
N LYS A 265 15.73 -22.97 22.23
CA LYS A 265 15.87 -21.67 21.59
C LYS A 265 15.34 -21.75 20.19
N GLU A 266 14.50 -20.79 19.82
CA GLU A 266 13.88 -20.70 18.50
C GLU A 266 14.59 -19.67 17.62
N SER A 267 14.63 -19.92 16.32
CA SER A 267 15.05 -18.92 15.34
C SER A 267 13.90 -17.94 15.08
N ARG A 268 14.20 -16.86 14.38
CA ARG A 268 13.14 -16.04 13.77
C ARG A 268 12.33 -16.87 12.77
N GLU A 269 11.09 -16.50 12.59
CA GLU A 269 10.24 -17.03 11.53
C GLU A 269 10.65 -16.46 10.16
N VAL A 270 10.61 -17.29 9.12
CA VAL A 270 10.92 -16.93 7.74
C VAL A 270 9.88 -17.52 6.79
N THR A 271 9.63 -16.82 5.69
CA THR A 271 8.84 -17.32 4.56
C THR A 271 9.74 -17.55 3.36
N VAL A 272 9.39 -18.52 2.52
CA VAL A 272 10.09 -18.78 1.25
C VAL A 272 9.17 -18.41 0.09
N PRO A 273 9.68 -17.78 -0.98
CA PRO A 273 8.87 -17.56 -2.17
C PRO A 273 8.40 -18.88 -2.78
N VAL A 274 7.10 -19.04 -2.96
CA VAL A 274 6.50 -20.23 -3.59
C VAL A 274 6.01 -19.84 -4.97
N PHE A 275 6.47 -20.55 -6.01
CA PHE A 275 6.09 -20.33 -7.39
C PHE A 275 5.04 -21.35 -7.82
N TYR A 276 3.96 -20.86 -8.38
CA TYR A 276 2.85 -21.67 -8.85
C TYR A 276 2.17 -21.03 -10.06
N PRO A 277 1.67 -21.82 -11.02
CA PRO A 277 0.98 -21.31 -12.19
C PRO A 277 -0.34 -20.64 -11.80
N ALA A 278 -0.79 -19.71 -12.61
CA ALA A 278 -2.11 -19.11 -12.45
C ALA A 278 -3.20 -20.14 -12.80
N GLU A 279 -4.29 -20.13 -12.05
CA GLU A 279 -5.50 -20.91 -12.31
C GLU A 279 -6.62 -20.02 -12.86
N ARG A 280 -6.55 -18.71 -12.57
CA ARG A 280 -7.54 -17.72 -12.99
C ARG A 280 -6.87 -16.40 -13.33
N VAL A 281 -7.47 -15.71 -14.32
CA VAL A 281 -7.18 -14.32 -14.65
C VAL A 281 -8.48 -13.52 -14.61
N TRP A 282 -8.40 -12.23 -14.26
CA TRP A 282 -9.56 -11.33 -14.24
C TRP A 282 -9.16 -9.91 -14.58
N LEU A 283 -10.16 -9.10 -14.93
CA LEU A 283 -10.00 -7.68 -15.17
C LEU A 283 -10.42 -6.88 -13.93
N GLU A 284 -9.70 -5.82 -13.63
CA GLU A 284 -10.10 -4.75 -12.73
C GLU A 284 -10.13 -3.43 -13.48
N VAL A 285 -11.13 -2.62 -13.21
CA VAL A 285 -11.32 -1.31 -13.82
C VAL A 285 -11.33 -0.25 -12.74
N GLU A 286 -10.44 0.73 -12.83
CA GLU A 286 -10.37 1.87 -11.93
C GLU A 286 -10.61 3.18 -12.70
N PRO A 287 -11.43 4.11 -12.18
CA PRO A 287 -12.19 4.01 -10.94
C PRO A 287 -13.42 3.09 -11.05
N GLU A 288 -13.81 2.48 -9.94
CA GLU A 288 -15.06 1.74 -9.86
C GLU A 288 -16.26 2.67 -10.02
N GLY A 289 -17.28 2.24 -10.74
CA GLY A 289 -18.55 2.94 -10.87
C GLY A 289 -18.83 3.47 -12.28
N MET A 290 -19.60 4.58 -12.35
CA MET A 290 -20.03 5.16 -13.62
C MET A 290 -18.92 6.03 -14.22
N LEU A 291 -18.37 5.60 -15.32
CA LEU A 291 -17.35 6.31 -16.07
C LEU A 291 -17.98 7.31 -17.04
N LYS A 292 -17.29 8.41 -17.31
CA LYS A 292 -17.71 9.44 -18.26
C LYS A 292 -16.57 9.90 -19.16
N GLU A 293 -16.91 10.49 -20.28
CA GLU A 293 -15.93 11.11 -21.18
C GLU A 293 -15.03 12.10 -20.43
N GLY A 294 -13.72 11.97 -20.66
CA GLY A 294 -12.69 12.79 -20.05
C GLY A 294 -12.10 12.22 -18.77
N ASP A 295 -12.65 11.14 -18.22
CA ASP A 295 -12.08 10.45 -17.07
C ASP A 295 -10.77 9.75 -17.48
N ARG A 296 -9.90 9.52 -16.50
CA ARG A 296 -8.77 8.62 -16.63
C ARG A 296 -9.21 7.24 -16.12
N VAL A 297 -9.15 6.25 -16.98
CA VAL A 297 -9.55 4.88 -16.68
C VAL A 297 -8.36 3.95 -16.85
N GLU A 298 -8.12 3.11 -15.86
CA GLU A 298 -7.14 2.03 -15.93
C GLU A 298 -7.86 0.69 -15.93
N ILE A 299 -7.53 -0.14 -16.90
CA ILE A 299 -7.99 -1.52 -17.00
C ILE A 299 -6.79 -2.41 -16.77
N ARG A 300 -6.83 -3.24 -15.72
CA ARG A 300 -5.71 -4.09 -15.30
C ARG A 300 -6.06 -5.55 -15.42
N CYS A 301 -5.14 -6.32 -15.98
CA CYS A 301 -5.15 -7.76 -15.89
C CYS A 301 -4.51 -8.24 -14.60
N LEU A 302 -5.16 -9.14 -13.91
CA LEU A 302 -4.66 -9.76 -12.69
C LEU A 302 -4.78 -11.28 -12.78
N ALA A 303 -3.93 -11.98 -12.05
CA ALA A 303 -3.93 -13.44 -11.95
C ALA A 303 -3.59 -13.90 -10.53
N ASP A 304 -3.98 -15.11 -10.22
CA ASP A 304 -3.69 -15.75 -8.93
C ASP A 304 -2.39 -16.59 -8.95
N GLY A 305 -1.59 -16.48 -10.00
CA GLY A 305 -0.28 -17.13 -10.15
C GLY A 305 0.88 -16.33 -9.53
N ASN A 306 1.98 -16.99 -9.26
CA ASN A 306 3.23 -16.38 -8.83
C ASN A 306 4.43 -17.11 -9.50
N PRO A 307 5.21 -16.46 -10.35
CA PRO A 307 5.01 -15.11 -10.88
C PRO A 307 3.70 -14.98 -11.68
N PRO A 308 3.18 -13.76 -11.85
CA PRO A 308 2.03 -13.56 -12.73
C PRO A 308 2.38 -13.93 -14.17
N PRO A 309 1.41 -14.41 -14.97
CA PRO A 309 1.62 -14.68 -16.38
C PRO A 309 1.84 -13.38 -17.17
N HIS A 310 2.28 -13.51 -18.41
CA HIS A 310 2.31 -12.37 -19.33
C HIS A 310 0.88 -12.02 -19.76
N PHE A 311 0.50 -10.74 -19.62
CA PHE A 311 -0.86 -10.31 -19.88
C PHE A 311 -1.01 -9.60 -21.22
N SER A 312 -2.17 -9.81 -21.85
CA SER A 312 -2.70 -8.97 -22.92
C SER A 312 -4.18 -8.69 -22.71
N ILE A 313 -4.65 -7.51 -23.13
CA ILE A 313 -6.04 -7.10 -23.08
C ILE A 313 -6.57 -6.99 -24.50
N SER A 314 -7.72 -7.57 -24.74
CA SER A 314 -8.41 -7.46 -26.03
C SER A 314 -9.77 -6.82 -25.86
N LYS A 315 -10.17 -6.02 -26.85
CA LYS A 315 -11.49 -5.39 -26.93
C LYS A 315 -12.26 -5.97 -28.10
N GLN A 316 -13.56 -6.20 -27.91
CA GLN A 316 -14.40 -6.69 -29.00
C GLN A 316 -14.69 -5.58 -30.01
N ASN A 317 -14.31 -5.81 -31.26
CA ASN A 317 -14.70 -4.95 -32.37
C ASN A 317 -16.21 -5.10 -32.65
N LEU A 318 -16.93 -3.98 -32.61
CA LEU A 318 -18.39 -3.95 -32.78
C LEU A 318 -18.86 -4.39 -34.17
N SER A 319 -17.99 -4.29 -35.20
CA SER A 319 -18.33 -4.60 -36.58
C SER A 319 -18.07 -6.06 -36.92
N THR A 320 -16.90 -6.59 -36.53
CA THR A 320 -16.46 -7.96 -36.83
C THR A 320 -16.85 -8.95 -35.75
N ARG A 321 -17.12 -8.48 -34.52
CA ARG A 321 -17.28 -9.27 -33.30
C ARG A 321 -16.05 -10.09 -32.92
N GLU A 322 -14.92 -9.80 -33.52
CA GLU A 322 -13.64 -10.40 -33.17
C GLU A 322 -12.99 -9.61 -32.03
N MET A 323 -12.17 -10.26 -31.20
CA MET A 323 -11.40 -9.63 -30.16
C MET A 323 -10.11 -9.09 -30.79
N GLU A 324 -9.88 -7.79 -30.65
CA GLU A 324 -8.69 -7.08 -31.11
C GLU A 324 -7.84 -6.73 -29.91
N GLU A 325 -6.53 -6.94 -30.00
CA GLU A 325 -5.60 -6.67 -28.91
C GLU A 325 -5.36 -5.16 -28.77
N GLU A 326 -5.50 -4.66 -27.55
CA GLU A 326 -5.24 -3.27 -27.18
C GLU A 326 -3.80 -3.11 -26.67
N PRO A 327 -3.16 -1.96 -26.89
CA PRO A 327 -1.81 -1.70 -26.42
C PRO A 327 -1.77 -1.57 -24.89
N THR A 328 -1.12 -2.52 -24.23
CA THR A 328 -0.92 -2.54 -22.78
C THR A 328 0.55 -2.27 -22.42
N ASP A 329 0.79 -1.87 -21.19
CA ASP A 329 2.14 -1.83 -20.63
C ASP A 329 2.69 -3.25 -20.32
N ASP A 330 3.96 -3.34 -19.89
CA ASP A 330 4.61 -4.61 -19.54
C ASP A 330 3.94 -5.34 -18.35
N ASN A 331 3.09 -4.65 -17.59
CA ASN A 331 2.36 -5.19 -16.44
C ASN A 331 0.92 -5.58 -16.77
N GLY A 332 0.51 -5.47 -18.03
CA GLY A 332 -0.85 -5.78 -18.47
C GLY A 332 -1.88 -4.70 -18.06
N VAL A 333 -1.48 -3.44 -18.07
CA VAL A 333 -2.34 -2.30 -17.78
C VAL A 333 -2.62 -1.51 -19.06
N LEU A 334 -3.91 -1.30 -19.35
CA LEU A 334 -4.40 -0.41 -20.39
C LEU A 334 -4.88 0.88 -19.74
N VAL A 335 -4.32 2.02 -20.15
CA VAL A 335 -4.70 3.35 -19.64
C VAL A 335 -5.44 4.12 -20.73
N LEU A 336 -6.68 4.51 -20.43
CA LEU A 336 -7.52 5.35 -21.28
C LEU A 336 -7.55 6.77 -20.71
N GLU A 337 -6.81 7.70 -21.30
CA GLU A 337 -6.71 9.09 -20.84
C GLU A 337 -6.61 10.06 -22.02
N PRO A 338 -7.65 10.84 -22.33
CA PRO A 338 -8.99 10.79 -21.73
C PRO A 338 -9.84 9.61 -22.23
N ALA A 339 -10.71 9.06 -21.38
CA ALA A 339 -11.71 8.09 -21.81
C ALA A 339 -12.68 8.75 -22.79
N GLN A 340 -13.02 8.06 -23.87
CA GLN A 340 -13.93 8.49 -24.93
C GLN A 340 -15.07 7.47 -25.07
N ARG A 341 -16.19 7.88 -25.66
CA ARG A 341 -17.35 7.00 -25.90
C ARG A 341 -16.99 5.77 -26.73
N GLU A 342 -16.03 5.91 -27.63
CA GLU A 342 -15.51 4.84 -28.48
C GLU A 342 -14.78 3.75 -27.69
N HIS A 343 -14.35 4.06 -26.47
CA HIS A 343 -13.73 3.08 -25.57
C HIS A 343 -14.77 2.16 -24.90
N SER A 344 -16.06 2.46 -25.00
CA SER A 344 -17.11 1.54 -24.54
C SER A 344 -17.05 0.23 -25.33
N GLY A 345 -17.27 -0.90 -24.65
CA GLY A 345 -17.25 -2.22 -25.29
C GLY A 345 -16.95 -3.35 -24.31
N LEU A 346 -16.85 -4.56 -24.85
CA LEU A 346 -16.47 -5.75 -24.10
C LEU A 346 -14.96 -5.93 -24.13
N TYR A 347 -14.37 -6.03 -22.96
CA TYR A 347 -12.94 -6.27 -22.76
C TYR A 347 -12.69 -7.66 -22.19
N GLN A 348 -11.60 -8.28 -22.55
CA GLN A 348 -11.17 -9.58 -22.05
C GLN A 348 -9.67 -9.60 -21.82
N CYS A 349 -9.24 -10.18 -20.72
CA CYS A 349 -7.84 -10.39 -20.39
C CYS A 349 -7.39 -11.81 -20.78
N GLN A 350 -6.19 -11.91 -21.32
CA GLN A 350 -5.49 -13.16 -21.55
C GLN A 350 -4.18 -13.17 -20.73
N GLY A 351 -3.97 -14.23 -19.97
CA GLY A 351 -2.71 -14.53 -19.29
C GLY A 351 -2.01 -15.69 -19.98
N LEU A 352 -0.77 -15.48 -20.43
CA LEU A 352 0.07 -16.50 -21.04
C LEU A 352 1.20 -16.87 -20.08
N ASP A 353 1.21 -18.11 -19.64
CA ASP A 353 2.32 -18.68 -18.90
C ASP A 353 3.44 -19.06 -19.88
N LEU A 354 4.58 -18.39 -19.78
CA LEU A 354 5.69 -18.59 -20.71
C LEU A 354 6.43 -19.92 -20.49
N GLU A 355 6.34 -20.51 -19.29
CA GLU A 355 6.98 -21.80 -19.01
C GLU A 355 6.17 -22.98 -19.53
N THR A 356 4.86 -22.96 -19.29
CA THR A 356 3.97 -24.04 -19.67
C THR A 356 3.29 -23.81 -21.01
N THR A 357 3.38 -22.58 -21.56
CA THR A 357 2.62 -22.13 -22.76
C THR A 357 1.11 -22.24 -22.58
N ALA A 358 0.63 -22.34 -21.34
CA ALA A 358 -0.78 -22.35 -21.03
C ALA A 358 -1.36 -20.94 -21.15
N SER A 359 -2.53 -20.84 -21.77
CA SER A 359 -3.26 -19.58 -21.93
C SER A 359 -4.56 -19.64 -21.14
N LEU A 360 -4.79 -18.63 -20.33
CA LEU A 360 -6.01 -18.44 -19.55
C LEU A 360 -6.73 -17.19 -20.05
N LEU A 361 -8.05 -17.25 -20.16
CA LEU A 361 -8.89 -16.11 -20.51
C LEU A 361 -9.76 -15.74 -19.30
N SER A 362 -9.92 -14.44 -19.08
CA SER A 362 -10.91 -13.93 -18.12
C SER A 362 -12.33 -14.03 -18.67
N ASP A 363 -13.31 -13.81 -17.83
CA ASP A 363 -14.65 -13.44 -18.27
C ASP A 363 -14.60 -12.10 -19.02
N GLN A 364 -15.56 -11.91 -19.94
CA GLN A 364 -15.71 -10.64 -20.63
C GLN A 364 -16.37 -9.62 -19.71
N GLN A 365 -15.79 -8.43 -19.63
CA GLN A 365 -16.32 -7.32 -18.84
C GLN A 365 -16.71 -6.16 -19.75
N GLU A 366 -17.93 -5.65 -19.56
CA GLU A 366 -18.43 -4.49 -20.28
C GLU A 366 -17.93 -3.21 -19.63
N LEU A 367 -17.27 -2.36 -20.42
CA LEU A 367 -16.91 -0.99 -20.08
C LEU A 367 -17.89 -0.05 -20.74
N LEU A 368 -18.60 0.77 -19.98
CA LEU A 368 -19.52 1.79 -20.49
C LEU A 368 -19.01 3.18 -20.10
N VAL A 369 -18.63 3.97 -21.10
CA VAL A 369 -18.25 5.39 -20.94
C VAL A 369 -19.46 6.25 -21.25
N ASN A 370 -19.98 6.94 -20.23
CA ASN A 370 -21.11 7.81 -20.37
C ASN A 370 -20.72 9.14 -21.00
N TYR A 371 -21.57 9.66 -21.86
CA TYR A 371 -21.29 10.88 -22.60
C TYR A 371 -22.51 11.79 -22.76
N VAL A 372 -22.27 13.06 -23.02
CA VAL A 372 -23.24 14.02 -23.54
C VAL A 372 -22.62 14.65 -24.78
N SER A 373 -23.33 14.59 -25.91
CA SER A 373 -22.90 15.23 -27.15
C SER A 373 -22.86 16.76 -27.02
N ASP A 374 -22.30 17.43 -28.00
CA ASP A 374 -22.38 18.89 -28.07
C ASP A 374 -23.83 19.38 -28.10
N VAL A 375 -24.10 20.30 -27.20
CA VAL A 375 -25.44 20.92 -27.07
C VAL A 375 -25.73 21.84 -28.25
N ARG A 376 -26.83 21.60 -28.93
CA ARG A 376 -27.33 22.43 -30.03
C ARG A 376 -28.52 23.24 -29.57
N VAL A 377 -28.56 24.48 -29.98
CA VAL A 377 -29.69 25.38 -29.69
C VAL A 377 -30.29 25.86 -31.00
N SER A 378 -31.61 25.78 -31.14
CA SER A 378 -32.34 26.27 -32.29
C SER A 378 -33.37 27.32 -31.87
N PRO A 379 -33.41 28.47 -32.56
CA PRO A 379 -32.49 28.94 -33.60
C PRO A 379 -31.10 29.29 -33.05
N ALA A 380 -30.06 29.14 -33.87
CA ALA A 380 -28.66 29.38 -33.44
C ALA A 380 -28.37 30.86 -33.17
N ALA A 381 -29.02 31.75 -33.89
CA ALA A 381 -28.98 33.20 -33.69
C ALA A 381 -30.44 33.71 -33.54
N PRO A 382 -31.00 33.66 -32.33
CA PRO A 382 -32.36 34.05 -32.11
C PRO A 382 -32.51 35.57 -32.12
N GLU A 383 -33.35 36.05 -33.03
CA GLU A 383 -33.69 37.46 -33.18
C GLU A 383 -35.20 37.61 -33.14
N SER A 384 -35.71 38.66 -32.47
CA SER A 384 -37.15 38.87 -32.30
C SER A 384 -37.45 40.32 -32.05
N GLN A 385 -38.71 40.73 -32.34
CA GLN A 385 -39.19 42.10 -32.08
C GLN A 385 -39.73 42.23 -30.66
N GLU A 386 -39.63 43.42 -30.11
CA GLU A 386 -40.27 43.78 -28.84
C GLU A 386 -41.78 43.47 -28.89
N GLY A 387 -42.34 42.87 -27.85
CA GLY A 387 -43.76 42.46 -27.74
C GLY A 387 -44.09 41.13 -28.41
N SER A 388 -43.17 40.50 -29.11
CA SER A 388 -43.35 39.17 -29.74
C SER A 388 -43.03 38.01 -28.79
N SER A 389 -43.16 36.79 -29.27
CA SER A 389 -42.78 35.57 -28.53
C SER A 389 -41.62 34.85 -29.25
N LEU A 390 -40.71 34.28 -28.47
CA LEU A 390 -39.56 33.51 -28.97
C LEU A 390 -39.51 32.14 -28.26
N THR A 391 -39.29 31.09 -29.04
CA THR A 391 -39.10 29.75 -28.52
C THR A 391 -37.66 29.31 -28.85
N LEU A 392 -36.91 28.87 -27.83
CA LEU A 392 -35.59 28.27 -27.96
C LEU A 392 -35.71 26.79 -27.64
N THR A 393 -35.15 25.95 -28.51
CA THR A 393 -35.08 24.49 -28.31
C THR A 393 -33.64 24.06 -28.13
N CYS A 394 -33.39 23.24 -27.14
CA CYS A 394 -32.09 22.69 -26.79
C CYS A 394 -32.08 21.19 -27.07
N GLU A 395 -31.06 20.70 -27.76
CA GLU A 395 -30.92 19.33 -28.15
C GLU A 395 -29.51 18.81 -27.83
N ALA A 396 -29.42 17.60 -27.31
CA ALA A 396 -28.17 16.84 -27.09
C ALA A 396 -28.49 15.35 -27.11
N GLU A 397 -27.48 14.53 -27.33
CA GLU A 397 -27.54 13.08 -27.31
C GLU A 397 -26.71 12.52 -26.16
N SER A 398 -27.16 11.44 -25.54
CA SER A 398 -26.48 10.72 -24.47
C SER A 398 -26.90 9.25 -24.51
N ASN A 399 -26.09 8.39 -23.92
CA ASN A 399 -26.48 7.00 -23.68
C ASN A 399 -27.37 6.82 -22.44
N GLU A 400 -27.48 7.87 -21.60
CA GLU A 400 -28.32 7.91 -20.40
C GLU A 400 -29.39 8.99 -20.52
N ALA A 401 -30.34 8.99 -19.60
CA ALA A 401 -31.42 9.96 -19.58
C ALA A 401 -30.94 11.40 -19.36
N LEU A 402 -31.28 12.29 -20.29
CA LEU A 402 -30.91 13.71 -20.25
C LEU A 402 -31.98 14.56 -19.55
N GLU A 403 -31.50 15.47 -18.72
CA GLU A 403 -32.29 16.59 -18.21
C GLU A 403 -31.74 17.89 -18.75
N PHE A 404 -32.65 18.77 -19.16
CA PHE A 404 -32.32 20.09 -19.68
C PHE A 404 -32.75 21.19 -18.74
N GLN A 405 -31.96 22.27 -18.69
CA GLN A 405 -32.24 23.44 -17.87
C GLN A 405 -31.79 24.69 -18.59
N TRP A 406 -32.69 25.71 -18.61
CA TRP A 406 -32.38 27.00 -19.14
C TRP A 406 -32.09 28.03 -18.05
N LEU A 407 -30.98 28.72 -18.18
CA LEU A 407 -30.56 29.77 -17.26
C LEU A 407 -30.37 31.09 -17.97
N ARG A 408 -30.63 32.17 -17.27
CA ARG A 408 -30.21 33.48 -17.69
C ARG A 408 -28.77 33.72 -17.23
N GLU A 409 -27.84 33.93 -18.18
CA GLU A 409 -26.42 34.04 -17.88
C GLU A 409 -26.12 35.14 -16.86
N LYS A 410 -26.66 36.35 -17.08
CA LYS A 410 -26.45 37.53 -16.22
C LYS A 410 -26.84 37.34 -14.76
N THR A 411 -27.83 36.51 -14.48
CA THR A 411 -28.39 36.34 -13.12
C THR A 411 -28.19 34.96 -12.53
N GLY A 412 -27.77 33.99 -13.34
CA GLY A 412 -27.69 32.57 -12.94
C GLY A 412 -29.05 31.94 -12.60
N LYS A 413 -30.18 32.69 -12.84
CA LYS A 413 -31.51 32.21 -12.50
C LYS A 413 -31.97 31.16 -13.50
N VAL A 414 -32.46 30.04 -12.98
CA VAL A 414 -33.18 29.03 -13.77
C VAL A 414 -34.51 29.59 -14.22
N LEU A 415 -34.77 29.53 -15.51
CA LEU A 415 -35.96 30.04 -16.15
C LEU A 415 -36.97 28.94 -16.47
N GLU A 416 -36.47 27.80 -16.95
CA GLU A 416 -37.29 26.68 -17.38
C GLU A 416 -36.51 25.36 -17.14
N GLN A 417 -37.26 24.30 -16.82
CA GLN A 417 -36.73 22.92 -16.78
C GLN A 417 -37.32 22.16 -17.96
N GLY A 418 -36.43 21.62 -18.79
CA GLY A 418 -36.81 20.97 -20.03
C GLY A 418 -36.09 21.55 -21.25
N PRO A 419 -36.22 20.90 -22.40
CA PRO A 419 -35.50 21.27 -23.62
C PRO A 419 -35.98 22.56 -24.27
N VAL A 420 -37.19 23.06 -23.94
CA VAL A 420 -37.84 24.18 -24.63
C VAL A 420 -38.06 25.34 -23.70
N LEU A 421 -37.43 26.48 -24.00
CA LEU A 421 -37.66 27.75 -23.32
C LEU A 421 -38.60 28.60 -24.16
N ARG A 422 -39.75 29.01 -23.58
CA ARG A 422 -40.71 29.90 -24.21
C ARG A 422 -40.68 31.26 -23.53
N LEU A 423 -40.32 32.29 -24.30
CA LEU A 423 -40.30 33.68 -23.87
C LEU A 423 -41.50 34.40 -24.51
N HIS A 424 -42.39 34.91 -23.70
CA HIS A 424 -43.61 35.63 -24.15
C HIS A 424 -43.52 37.11 -23.82
N ASP A 425 -44.16 37.96 -24.63
CA ASP A 425 -44.18 39.41 -24.45
C ASP A 425 -42.77 39.97 -24.23
N LEU A 426 -41.91 39.74 -25.22
CA LEU A 426 -40.50 40.08 -25.14
C LEU A 426 -40.30 41.57 -24.91
N LYS A 427 -39.78 41.94 -23.76
CA LYS A 427 -39.29 43.27 -23.45
C LYS A 427 -37.81 43.36 -23.79
N ARG A 428 -37.29 44.57 -23.96
CA ARG A 428 -35.87 44.84 -24.31
C ARG A 428 -34.92 44.20 -23.33
N GLU A 429 -35.28 44.19 -22.04
CA GLU A 429 -34.47 43.58 -20.99
C GLU A 429 -34.38 42.06 -21.12
N ALA A 430 -35.24 41.44 -21.91
CA ALA A 430 -35.14 40.02 -22.23
C ALA A 430 -34.01 39.70 -23.23
N GLY A 431 -33.46 40.71 -23.92
CA GLY A 431 -32.25 40.53 -24.72
C GLY A 431 -31.01 40.10 -23.88
N GLY A 432 -30.04 39.44 -24.50
CA GLY A 432 -28.81 38.99 -23.87
C GLY A 432 -28.65 37.48 -23.84
N SER A 433 -27.67 37.01 -23.04
CA SER A 433 -27.21 35.64 -23.08
C SER A 433 -28.04 34.70 -22.22
N TYR A 434 -28.40 33.58 -22.81
CA TYR A 434 -29.06 32.44 -22.19
C TYR A 434 -28.19 31.20 -22.31
N ARG A 435 -28.22 30.38 -21.31
CA ARG A 435 -27.45 29.14 -21.27
C ARG A 435 -28.40 27.95 -21.18
N CYS A 436 -28.28 27.03 -22.13
CA CYS A 436 -28.84 25.71 -21.99
C CYS A 436 -27.79 24.78 -21.34
N VAL A 437 -28.22 24.03 -20.37
CA VAL A 437 -27.45 22.97 -19.70
C VAL A 437 -28.16 21.66 -19.99
N ALA A 438 -27.46 20.72 -20.59
CA ALA A 438 -27.85 19.33 -20.70
C ALA A 438 -27.03 18.53 -19.69
N SER A 439 -27.66 17.80 -18.80
CA SER A 439 -27.04 17.04 -17.72
C SER A 439 -27.61 15.63 -17.63
N VAL A 440 -26.78 14.70 -17.14
CA VAL A 440 -27.17 13.32 -16.85
C VAL A 440 -27.19 13.16 -15.34
N PRO A 441 -28.37 13.16 -14.68
CA PRO A 441 -28.44 13.10 -13.22
C PRO A 441 -27.88 11.81 -12.61
N SER A 442 -27.95 10.69 -13.35
CA SER A 442 -27.39 9.40 -12.92
C SER A 442 -25.86 9.42 -12.85
N VAL A 443 -25.19 10.30 -13.61
CA VAL A 443 -23.73 10.38 -13.69
C VAL A 443 -23.23 11.73 -13.14
N PRO A 444 -22.74 11.80 -11.91
CA PRO A 444 -22.34 13.05 -11.29
C PRO A 444 -21.29 13.83 -12.09
N GLY A 445 -21.61 15.11 -12.36
CA GLY A 445 -20.72 16.01 -13.07
C GLY A 445 -20.70 15.85 -14.60
N LEU A 446 -21.48 14.94 -15.16
CA LEU A 446 -21.63 14.81 -16.61
C LEU A 446 -22.66 15.81 -17.11
N ASN A 447 -22.19 16.92 -17.69
CA ASN A 447 -23.02 17.95 -18.30
C ASN A 447 -22.28 18.64 -19.44
N ARG A 448 -23.07 19.20 -20.35
CA ARG A 448 -22.61 20.09 -21.43
C ARG A 448 -23.50 21.32 -21.49
N THR A 449 -22.93 22.41 -21.91
CA THR A 449 -23.67 23.68 -21.96
C THR A 449 -23.47 24.38 -23.28
N ARG A 450 -24.52 25.13 -23.69
CA ARG A 450 -24.45 26.01 -24.85
C ARG A 450 -25.00 27.39 -24.50
N LEU A 451 -24.22 28.40 -24.81
CA LEU A 451 -24.59 29.79 -24.69
C LEU A 451 -25.22 30.25 -25.99
N VAL A 452 -26.34 30.96 -25.91
CA VAL A 452 -27.01 31.61 -27.04
C VAL A 452 -27.35 33.06 -26.67
N ASN A 453 -27.13 33.97 -27.60
CA ASN A 453 -27.44 35.40 -27.38
C ASN A 453 -28.71 35.79 -28.13
N VAL A 454 -29.72 36.19 -27.38
CA VAL A 454 -31.04 36.64 -27.90
C VAL A 454 -30.96 38.13 -28.23
N ALA A 455 -31.18 38.47 -29.49
CA ALA A 455 -31.23 39.84 -29.95
C ALA A 455 -32.70 40.30 -30.05
N ILE A 456 -33.05 41.42 -29.39
CA ILE A 456 -34.35 42.01 -29.46
C ILE A 456 -34.26 43.34 -30.20
N PHE A 457 -34.90 43.38 -31.37
CA PHE A 457 -34.97 44.59 -32.17
C PHE A 457 -35.79 45.69 -31.50
N GLY A 458 -35.19 46.84 -31.32
CA GLY A 458 -35.84 48.00 -30.74
C GLY A 458 -34.93 49.23 -30.70
N SER A 459 -35.55 50.41 -30.44
CA SER A 459 -34.80 51.62 -30.19
C SER A 459 -33.91 51.46 -28.93
N PRO A 460 -32.83 52.22 -28.79
CA PRO A 460 -31.93 52.11 -27.63
C PRO A 460 -32.71 52.27 -26.30
N TRP A 461 -32.29 51.48 -25.29
CA TRP A 461 -32.80 51.60 -23.92
C TRP A 461 -31.69 52.09 -22.99
N MET A 462 -32.07 52.99 -22.10
CA MET A 462 -31.20 53.57 -21.09
C MET A 462 -31.88 53.40 -19.73
N ALA A 463 -31.14 52.96 -18.71
CA ALA A 463 -31.69 52.61 -17.40
C ALA A 463 -32.29 53.82 -16.66
N VAL A 464 -31.75 54.99 -16.93
CA VAL A 464 -32.13 56.24 -16.22
C VAL A 464 -32.37 57.33 -17.24
N ARG A 465 -33.50 58.04 -17.13
CA ARG A 465 -33.80 59.16 -18.01
C ARG A 465 -33.27 60.53 -17.52
N GLU A 466 -33.03 60.62 -16.21
CA GLU A 466 -32.47 61.82 -15.56
C GLU A 466 -31.60 61.40 -14.41
N ARG A 467 -30.38 61.96 -14.38
CA ARG A 467 -29.39 61.69 -13.33
C ARG A 467 -28.92 63.00 -12.73
N LYS A 468 -28.95 63.17 -11.43
CA LYS A 468 -28.43 64.34 -10.73
C LYS A 468 -27.07 63.99 -10.13
N MET A 469 -26.08 64.88 -10.33
CA MET A 469 -24.74 64.73 -9.78
C MET A 469 -24.31 66.04 -9.10
N TRP A 470 -23.77 65.88 -7.89
CA TRP A 470 -23.15 67.00 -7.17
C TRP A 470 -21.72 67.19 -7.59
N VAL A 471 -21.38 68.37 -8.05
CA VAL A 471 -20.07 68.63 -8.62
C VAL A 471 -19.45 69.90 -8.06
N LYS A 472 -18.14 70.07 -8.26
CA LYS A 472 -17.43 71.28 -7.92
C LYS A 472 -17.03 71.99 -9.23
N GLU A 473 -17.28 73.30 -9.30
CA GLU A 473 -16.91 74.13 -10.42
C GLU A 473 -15.38 74.07 -10.71
N ASN A 474 -15.00 74.07 -11.97
CA ASN A 474 -13.63 73.99 -12.44
C ASN A 474 -12.90 72.68 -12.07
N SER A 475 -13.65 71.61 -11.81
CA SER A 475 -13.08 70.25 -11.61
C SER A 475 -13.29 69.37 -12.86
N LEU A 476 -12.38 68.44 -13.09
CA LEU A 476 -12.55 67.41 -14.10
C LEU A 476 -13.57 66.36 -13.59
N LEU A 477 -14.53 66.03 -14.44
CA LEU A 477 -15.63 65.12 -14.13
C LEU A 477 -15.71 64.04 -15.22
N ASN A 478 -15.90 62.80 -14.80
CA ASN A 478 -16.20 61.65 -15.66
C ASN A 478 -17.71 61.40 -15.64
N LEU A 479 -18.38 61.69 -16.75
CA LEU A 479 -19.77 61.37 -17.00
C LEU A 479 -19.84 59.98 -17.65
N SER A 480 -20.69 59.09 -17.18
CA SER A 480 -20.88 57.78 -17.75
C SER A 480 -22.32 57.59 -18.22
N CYS A 481 -22.47 57.05 -19.41
CA CYS A 481 -23.74 56.75 -20.04
C CYS A 481 -23.72 55.34 -20.62
N GLU A 482 -24.68 54.52 -20.23
CA GLU A 482 -24.84 53.14 -20.68
C GLU A 482 -26.12 53.01 -21.46
N ALA A 483 -26.02 52.45 -22.65
CA ALA A 483 -27.15 52.19 -23.52
C ALA A 483 -27.12 50.76 -24.05
N SER A 484 -28.27 50.12 -24.09
CA SER A 484 -28.45 48.79 -24.65
C SER A 484 -29.49 48.81 -25.76
N GLY A 485 -29.31 47.99 -26.79
CA GLY A 485 -30.27 47.90 -27.90
C GLY A 485 -29.77 47.05 -29.05
N HIS A 486 -30.70 46.60 -29.86
CA HIS A 486 -30.38 45.92 -31.10
C HIS A 486 -31.13 46.54 -32.26
N PRO A 487 -30.50 47.01 -33.33
CA PRO A 487 -29.06 47.08 -33.53
C PRO A 487 -28.32 47.84 -32.43
N ARG A 488 -27.05 47.50 -32.21
CA ARG A 488 -26.17 48.11 -31.20
C ARG A 488 -26.23 49.65 -31.32
N PRO A 489 -26.48 50.35 -30.20
CA PRO A 489 -26.56 51.82 -30.25
C PRO A 489 -25.15 52.45 -30.32
N SER A 490 -25.08 53.65 -30.92
CA SER A 490 -24.00 54.61 -30.76
C SER A 490 -24.42 55.69 -29.75
N ILE A 491 -23.45 56.17 -28.96
CA ILE A 491 -23.69 57.22 -27.97
C ILE A 491 -23.06 58.54 -28.46
N ALA A 492 -23.84 59.61 -28.41
CA ALA A 492 -23.37 60.96 -28.66
C ALA A 492 -23.67 61.83 -27.42
N TRP A 493 -22.75 62.75 -27.13
CA TRP A 493 -22.87 63.70 -26.04
C TRP A 493 -23.21 65.09 -26.57
N SER A 494 -24.03 65.87 -25.86
CA SER A 494 -24.39 67.23 -26.21
C SER A 494 -23.31 68.27 -25.95
N ILE A 495 -22.24 67.85 -25.32
CA ILE A 495 -21.10 68.69 -24.90
C ILE A 495 -19.80 68.14 -25.43
N GLU A 496 -18.81 69.02 -25.65
CA GLU A 496 -17.49 68.60 -26.10
C GLU A 496 -16.62 68.08 -24.96
N GLY A 497 -15.90 66.99 -25.21
CA GLY A 497 -15.00 66.40 -24.26
C GLY A 497 -14.31 65.17 -24.83
N THR A 498 -13.44 64.55 -24.06
CA THR A 498 -12.79 63.31 -24.46
C THR A 498 -13.66 62.13 -24.09
N ALA A 499 -14.35 61.55 -25.08
CA ALA A 499 -15.20 60.38 -24.88
C ALA A 499 -14.40 59.08 -25.12
N SER A 500 -14.58 58.07 -24.27
CA SER A 500 -14.12 56.69 -24.45
C SER A 500 -15.32 55.75 -24.40
N GLU A 501 -15.39 54.82 -25.35
CA GLU A 501 -16.45 53.80 -25.39
C GLU A 501 -15.86 52.46 -25.01
N GLN A 502 -16.59 51.70 -24.23
CA GLN A 502 -16.29 50.33 -23.83
C GLN A 502 -17.48 49.42 -24.15
N ASP A 503 -17.18 48.28 -24.77
CA ASP A 503 -18.16 47.24 -25.03
C ASP A 503 -18.32 46.41 -23.77
N GLN A 504 -19.52 46.42 -23.18
CA GLN A 504 -19.85 45.56 -22.04
C GLN A 504 -20.39 44.21 -22.49
N ASP A 505 -21.21 44.20 -23.53
CA ASP A 505 -21.69 43.00 -24.21
C ASP A 505 -22.06 43.37 -25.67
N PRO A 506 -22.38 42.36 -26.54
CA PRO A 506 -22.66 42.63 -27.96
C PRO A 506 -23.82 43.62 -28.21
N GLN A 507 -24.64 43.90 -27.22
CA GLN A 507 -25.83 44.75 -27.33
C GLN A 507 -25.77 46.00 -26.44
N SER A 508 -24.72 46.18 -25.65
CA SER A 508 -24.54 47.26 -24.70
C SER A 508 -23.28 48.05 -24.94
N VAL A 509 -23.36 49.35 -24.85
CA VAL A 509 -22.21 50.25 -24.94
C VAL A 509 -22.20 51.19 -23.74
N LEU A 510 -21.06 51.31 -23.09
CA LEU A 510 -20.79 52.29 -22.05
C LEU A 510 -19.86 53.36 -22.63
N SER A 511 -20.36 54.61 -22.68
CA SER A 511 -19.54 55.78 -23.03
C SER A 511 -19.22 56.56 -21.77
N THR A 512 -17.92 56.90 -21.62
CA THR A 512 -17.46 57.76 -20.54
C THR A 512 -16.84 59.03 -21.16
N LEU A 513 -17.40 60.19 -20.77
CA LEU A 513 -16.94 61.50 -21.20
C LEU A 513 -16.19 62.18 -20.07
N ASN A 514 -14.96 62.58 -20.35
CA ASN A 514 -14.17 63.38 -19.44
C ASN A 514 -14.31 64.87 -19.84
N VAL A 515 -14.85 65.68 -18.92
CA VAL A 515 -15.20 67.06 -19.17
C VAL A 515 -14.82 67.97 -18.00
N LEU A 516 -14.49 69.23 -18.26
CA LEU A 516 -14.28 70.25 -17.24
C LEU A 516 -15.64 70.88 -16.89
N VAL A 517 -15.93 70.97 -15.59
CA VAL A 517 -17.18 71.59 -15.10
C VAL A 517 -17.10 73.10 -15.27
N THR A 518 -17.74 73.63 -16.31
CA THR A 518 -17.89 75.07 -16.59
C THR A 518 -19.20 75.61 -16.07
N PRO A 519 -19.37 76.94 -15.85
CA PRO A 519 -20.65 77.55 -15.51
C PRO A 519 -21.75 77.21 -16.50
N GLU A 520 -21.47 77.23 -17.80
CA GLU A 520 -22.40 76.85 -18.84
C GLU A 520 -22.88 75.41 -18.72
N LEU A 521 -22.00 74.48 -18.37
CA LEU A 521 -22.35 73.10 -18.16
C LEU A 521 -23.22 72.90 -16.93
N LEU A 522 -23.10 73.74 -15.91
CA LEU A 522 -23.92 73.73 -14.73
C LEU A 522 -25.37 74.25 -15.02
N GLU A 523 -25.49 75.15 -15.96
CA GLU A 523 -26.83 75.69 -16.35
C GLU A 523 -27.55 74.76 -17.35
N THR A 524 -26.81 74.15 -18.29
CA THR A 524 -27.41 73.38 -19.38
C THR A 524 -27.50 71.88 -19.06
N GLY A 525 -26.62 71.39 -18.17
CA GLY A 525 -26.43 69.96 -17.96
C GLY A 525 -25.76 69.27 -19.17
N ALA A 526 -25.63 67.94 -19.08
CA ALA A 526 -25.15 67.12 -20.18
C ALA A 526 -26.21 66.16 -20.66
N GLU A 527 -26.43 66.10 -21.96
CA GLU A 527 -27.36 65.14 -22.56
C GLU A 527 -26.55 64.02 -23.24
N CYS A 528 -26.89 62.78 -22.89
CA CYS A 528 -26.38 61.56 -23.52
C CYS A 528 -27.47 61.03 -24.46
N VAL A 529 -27.17 60.95 -25.74
CA VAL A 529 -28.10 60.48 -26.78
C VAL A 529 -27.60 59.15 -27.32
N ALA A 530 -28.35 58.07 -27.05
CA ALA A 530 -28.13 56.80 -27.69
C ALA A 530 -29.02 56.65 -28.93
N SER A 531 -28.44 56.24 -30.07
CA SER A 531 -29.16 56.08 -31.32
C SER A 531 -28.80 54.81 -32.06
N ASN A 532 -29.79 54.18 -32.71
CA ASN A 532 -29.63 53.10 -33.67
C ASN A 532 -30.58 53.33 -34.87
N SER A 533 -30.63 52.38 -35.83
CA SER A 533 -31.48 52.47 -37.02
C SER A 533 -32.97 52.47 -36.71
N LEU A 534 -33.37 52.06 -35.51
CA LEU A 534 -34.81 51.93 -35.09
C LEU A 534 -35.27 53.08 -34.20
N GLY A 535 -34.37 53.97 -33.77
CA GLY A 535 -34.75 55.13 -32.97
C GLY A 535 -33.63 55.68 -32.11
N ARG A 536 -33.98 56.60 -31.24
CA ARG A 536 -33.07 57.21 -30.27
C ARG A 536 -33.72 57.34 -28.90
N ASN A 537 -32.87 57.37 -27.87
CA ASN A 537 -33.27 57.64 -26.50
C ASN A 537 -32.22 58.52 -25.82
N THR A 538 -32.65 59.34 -24.85
CA THR A 538 -31.77 60.29 -24.19
C THR A 538 -31.82 60.17 -22.69
N THR A 539 -30.66 60.46 -22.07
CA THR A 539 -30.52 60.64 -20.61
C THR A 539 -29.92 62.02 -20.35
N ILE A 540 -30.61 62.79 -19.51
CA ILE A 540 -30.13 64.11 -19.09
C ILE A 540 -29.40 63.97 -17.76
N ILE A 541 -28.19 64.49 -17.69
CA ILE A 541 -27.36 64.53 -16.48
C ILE A 541 -27.35 65.97 -15.99
N ILE A 542 -28.03 66.25 -14.88
CA ILE A 542 -28.09 67.55 -14.24
C ILE A 542 -26.96 67.65 -13.24
N LEU A 543 -26.16 68.71 -13.36
CA LEU A 543 -25.05 69.00 -12.49
C LEU A 543 -25.43 70.11 -11.51
N GLU A 544 -25.37 69.82 -10.23
CA GLU A 544 -25.69 70.76 -9.17
C GLU A 544 -24.43 71.07 -8.35
N LEU A 545 -24.20 72.42 -8.09
CA LEU A 545 -23.12 72.82 -7.21
C LEU A 545 -23.47 72.41 -5.77
N GLY A 546 -22.66 71.51 -5.21
CA GLY A 546 -22.86 71.02 -3.86
C GLY A 546 -21.65 71.28 -2.98
N LYS A 547 -21.90 71.84 -1.81
CA LYS A 547 -21.03 71.53 -0.68
C LYS A 547 -21.29 70.06 -0.39
N GLY A 548 -20.30 69.21 -0.60
CA GLY A 548 -20.41 67.77 -0.35
C GLY A 548 -21.12 67.49 0.95
N PRO A 549 -21.73 66.28 1.13
CA PRO A 549 -22.46 65.94 2.34
C PRO A 549 -21.64 66.35 3.56
N PRO A 550 -22.25 66.98 4.60
CA PRO A 550 -21.54 67.43 5.76
C PRO A 550 -20.73 66.27 6.35
N PRO A 551 -19.49 66.50 6.77
CA PRO A 551 -18.72 65.46 7.42
C PRO A 551 -19.55 64.92 8.59
N ILE A 552 -19.74 63.62 8.64
CA ILE A 552 -20.38 62.93 9.77
C ILE A 552 -19.47 63.18 10.95
N HIS A 553 -19.81 64.16 11.79
CA HIS A 553 -19.22 64.36 13.10
C HIS A 553 -19.60 63.18 13.98
N LEU A 554 -18.68 62.26 14.14
CA LEU A 554 -18.72 61.27 15.21
C LEU A 554 -18.50 62.03 16.50
N THR A 555 -19.56 62.41 17.19
CA THR A 555 -19.52 62.81 18.59
C THR A 555 -19.24 61.59 19.45
N PRO A 556 -18.30 61.64 20.39
CA PRO A 556 -18.08 60.53 21.31
C PRO A 556 -19.26 60.47 22.28
N LEU A 557 -19.97 59.37 22.34
CA LEU A 557 -20.91 59.05 23.39
C LEU A 557 -20.13 58.63 24.65
N THR A 558 -20.24 59.43 25.68
CA THR A 558 -19.87 59.09 27.08
C THR A 558 -20.82 58.00 27.60
N PRO A 559 -20.33 57.13 28.50
CA PRO A 559 -21.12 56.02 29.02
C PRO A 559 -21.99 56.51 30.19
N ASP A 560 -23.26 56.28 30.14
CA ASP A 560 -24.10 56.33 31.32
C ASP A 560 -24.89 55.03 31.54
N SER A 561 -24.88 54.68 32.80
CA SER A 561 -25.24 53.42 33.39
C SER A 561 -26.74 53.15 33.51
N ASN A 562 -27.08 51.88 33.65
CA ASN A 562 -28.31 51.29 34.23
C ASN A 562 -29.60 51.22 33.40
N ARG A 563 -29.87 50.00 32.98
CA ARG A 563 -31.02 49.21 33.50
C ARG A 563 -31.07 47.77 32.99
N THR A 564 -31.19 46.97 33.98
CA THR A 564 -31.52 45.53 34.00
C THR A 564 -32.78 45.14 33.23
N ALA A 565 -32.80 44.02 32.64
CA ALA A 565 -33.68 42.85 32.81
C ALA A 565 -33.92 42.05 31.51
N SER A 566 -33.52 40.89 31.60
CA SER A 566 -34.06 39.52 31.52
C SER A 566 -34.14 38.85 30.14
N LEU A 567 -33.38 37.84 30.11
CA LEU A 567 -33.54 36.43 29.69
C LEU A 567 -34.41 36.11 28.46
N SER A 568 -33.82 35.56 27.48
CA SER A 568 -34.05 34.12 27.16
C SER A 568 -33.03 33.59 26.16
N THR A 569 -32.52 32.50 26.56
CA THR A 569 -31.57 31.55 26.00
C THR A 569 -31.96 31.03 24.60
N SER A 570 -30.98 30.94 23.71
CA SER A 570 -30.61 29.64 23.11
C SER A 570 -29.31 29.75 22.30
N THR A 571 -28.45 28.95 22.72
CA THR A 571 -27.15 28.50 22.24
C THR A 571 -27.12 28.19 20.73
N VAL A 572 -26.06 28.55 20.03
CA VAL A 572 -24.91 27.75 19.62
C VAL A 572 -23.89 28.61 18.88
N SER A 573 -22.69 28.63 19.39
CA SER A 573 -21.41 29.12 18.84
C SER A 573 -20.76 28.08 17.91
N PRO A 574 -19.53 28.28 17.40
CA PRO A 574 -18.73 29.48 17.12
C PRO A 574 -17.78 29.39 15.89
N HIS A 575 -16.98 30.45 15.75
CA HIS A 575 -15.68 30.61 15.05
C HIS A 575 -15.73 30.84 13.53
N ALA A 576 -15.04 31.83 12.98
CA ALA A 576 -13.77 32.45 13.33
C ALA A 576 -13.65 33.85 12.72
N ARG A 577 -12.86 34.64 13.39
CA ARG A 577 -12.39 35.97 13.09
C ARG A 577 -11.47 36.02 11.86
N ALA A 578 -11.60 37.02 11.00
CA ALA A 578 -10.49 37.57 10.24
C ALA A 578 -10.54 39.10 10.24
N ASN A 579 -9.55 39.70 10.79
CA ASN A 579 -9.26 41.13 10.74
C ASN A 579 -8.73 41.49 9.35
N SER A 580 -9.32 42.47 8.76
CA SER A 580 -8.77 43.20 7.61
C SER A 580 -7.99 44.42 8.09
N THR A 581 -6.74 44.49 7.71
CA THR A 581 -6.00 45.76 7.69
C THR A 581 -5.39 45.89 6.29
N SER A 582 -5.86 46.89 5.58
CA SER A 582 -5.33 47.32 4.29
C SER A 582 -3.99 48.00 4.48
N THR A 583 -3.00 47.56 3.72
CA THR A 583 -1.88 48.43 3.32
C THR A 583 -1.42 47.98 1.93
N GLU A 584 -1.54 48.88 1.02
CA GLU A 584 -1.06 48.86 -0.34
C GLU A 584 0.45 48.63 -0.39
N LYS A 585 0.92 47.56 -1.04
CA LYS A 585 2.28 47.47 -1.58
C LYS A 585 2.33 46.49 -2.77
N LYS A 586 2.60 47.10 -3.93
CA LYS A 586 3.29 46.65 -5.13
C LYS A 586 3.77 45.20 -5.14
N LEU A 587 3.25 44.42 -6.11
CA LEU A 587 3.69 43.07 -6.49
C LEU A 587 5.15 43.09 -6.97
N PRO A 588 5.96 42.12 -6.57
CA PRO A 588 7.01 41.58 -7.41
C PRO A 588 6.65 40.14 -7.82
N GLU A 589 6.92 39.82 -9.06
CA GLU A 589 6.84 38.48 -9.66
C GLU A 589 7.56 37.43 -8.82
N PRO A 590 7.05 36.18 -8.77
CA PRO A 590 7.74 35.11 -8.07
C PRO A 590 8.84 34.52 -8.98
N GLU A 591 10.07 34.88 -8.72
CA GLU A 591 11.22 34.12 -9.20
C GLU A 591 11.19 32.72 -8.59
N SER A 592 11.13 31.71 -9.44
CA SER A 592 11.11 30.28 -9.09
C SER A 592 12.47 29.81 -8.54
N LYS A 593 12.76 30.08 -7.27
CA LYS A 593 13.95 29.52 -6.60
C LYS A 593 13.84 28.04 -6.25
N GLY A 594 12.63 27.45 -6.32
CA GLY A 594 12.40 26.03 -6.04
C GLY A 594 12.94 25.09 -7.12
N VAL A 595 12.82 25.47 -8.39
CA VAL A 595 13.25 24.61 -9.52
C VAL A 595 14.78 24.49 -9.58
N VAL A 596 15.51 25.56 -9.23
CA VAL A 596 16.99 25.55 -9.22
C VAL A 596 17.53 24.64 -8.13
N ILE A 597 16.91 24.63 -6.94
CA ILE A 597 17.35 23.78 -5.82
C ILE A 597 17.12 22.30 -6.15
N VAL A 598 15.97 21.95 -6.75
CA VAL A 598 15.69 20.58 -7.17
C VAL A 598 16.64 20.12 -8.28
N ALA A 599 16.92 20.98 -9.27
CA ALA A 599 17.87 20.67 -10.35
C ALA A 599 19.30 20.45 -9.81
N VAL A 600 19.76 21.27 -8.86
CA VAL A 600 21.10 21.13 -8.26
C VAL A 600 21.19 19.84 -7.43
N THR A 601 20.16 19.50 -6.63
CA THR A 601 20.16 18.27 -5.83
C THR A 601 20.16 17.02 -6.70
N VAL A 602 19.38 17.00 -7.80
CA VAL A 602 19.37 15.89 -8.76
C VAL A 602 20.73 15.76 -9.46
N CYS A 603 21.36 16.86 -9.89
CA CYS A 603 22.69 16.82 -10.49
C CYS A 603 23.76 16.27 -9.54
N VAL A 604 23.74 16.66 -8.27
CA VAL A 604 24.68 16.16 -7.25
C VAL A 604 24.50 14.66 -7.01
N LEU A 605 23.24 14.18 -6.93
CA LEU A 605 22.95 12.75 -6.78
C LEU A 605 23.40 11.93 -8.00
N VAL A 606 23.18 12.42 -9.21
CA VAL A 606 23.64 11.75 -10.44
C VAL A 606 25.17 11.67 -10.48
N LEU A 607 25.86 12.74 -10.12
CA LEU A 607 27.33 12.75 -10.06
C LEU A 607 27.88 11.80 -8.98
N ALA A 608 27.20 11.70 -7.83
CA ALA A 608 27.56 10.76 -6.78
C ALA A 608 27.40 9.29 -7.22
N VAL A 609 26.30 8.98 -7.93
CA VAL A 609 26.07 7.64 -8.49
C VAL A 609 27.10 7.30 -9.57
N LEU A 610 27.39 8.23 -10.49
CA LEU A 610 28.43 8.05 -11.50
C LEU A 610 29.80 7.86 -10.87
N GLY A 611 30.15 8.61 -9.83
CA GLY A 611 31.38 8.46 -9.07
C GLY A 611 31.47 7.07 -8.40
N ALA A 612 30.38 6.59 -7.81
CA ALA A 612 30.34 5.27 -7.20
C ALA A 612 30.48 4.15 -8.24
N VAL A 613 29.85 4.28 -9.40
CA VAL A 613 29.96 3.32 -10.51
C VAL A 613 31.40 3.30 -11.07
N LEU A 614 32.00 4.47 -11.30
CA LEU A 614 33.39 4.57 -11.75
C LEU A 614 34.38 4.00 -10.72
N TYR A 615 34.16 4.28 -9.42
CA TYR A 615 34.95 3.69 -8.34
C TYR A 615 34.83 2.16 -8.29
N PHE A 616 33.63 1.63 -8.52
CA PHE A 616 33.38 0.19 -8.55
C PHE A 616 34.08 -0.47 -9.75
N PHE A 617 34.04 0.15 -10.94
CA PHE A 617 34.78 -0.32 -12.12
C PHE A 617 36.29 -0.19 -11.97
N TYR A 618 36.79 0.86 -11.32
CA TYR A 618 38.18 1.03 -10.98
C TYR A 618 38.67 -0.09 -10.03
N LYS A 619 37.88 -0.39 -8.98
CA LYS A 619 38.21 -1.43 -8.00
C LYS A 619 38.14 -2.86 -8.59
N LYS A 620 37.30 -3.09 -9.62
CA LYS A 620 37.21 -4.38 -10.34
C LYS A 620 38.16 -4.49 -11.54
N GLY A 621 39.03 -3.53 -11.83
CA GLY A 621 40.04 -3.59 -12.89
C GLY A 621 39.49 -3.69 -14.31
N LYS A 622 38.24 -3.24 -14.56
CA LYS A 622 37.58 -3.23 -15.87
C LYS A 622 37.26 -1.81 -16.34
N LEU A 623 38.30 -1.01 -16.61
CA LEU A 623 38.15 0.18 -17.43
C LEU A 623 38.61 -0.17 -18.84
N PRO A 624 37.79 0.03 -19.90
CA PRO A 624 38.26 -0.08 -21.25
C PRO A 624 39.10 1.17 -21.59
N CYS A 625 40.42 1.05 -21.58
CA CYS A 625 41.31 2.03 -22.19
C CYS A 625 41.16 1.93 -23.69
N GLY A 626 40.64 2.98 -24.29
CA GLY A 626 40.61 3.17 -25.75
C GLY A 626 42.00 3.19 -26.34
N ARG A 627 42.23 2.37 -27.34
CA ARG A 627 43.32 2.52 -28.26
C ARG A 627 42.81 2.35 -29.68
N SER A 628 42.93 3.48 -30.39
CA SER A 628 42.77 3.64 -31.82
C SER A 628 43.71 2.71 -32.59
N GLY A 629 43.22 2.14 -33.69
CA GLY A 629 44.11 1.91 -34.83
C GLY A 629 44.00 0.59 -35.55
N LYS A 630 43.49 0.69 -36.73
CA LYS A 630 43.80 0.02 -38.00
C LYS A 630 43.00 -1.24 -38.37
N GLN A 631 42.35 -1.01 -39.49
CA GLN A 631 41.88 -1.95 -40.51
C GLN A 631 42.89 -3.07 -40.80
N GLU A 632 42.39 -4.28 -40.93
CA GLU A 632 42.82 -5.12 -42.06
C GLU A 632 41.66 -6.05 -42.43
N MET A 633 41.41 -6.03 -43.71
CA MET A 633 40.39 -6.72 -44.47
C MET A 633 41.00 -8.03 -44.94
N GLU A 634 40.41 -9.15 -44.64
CA GLU A 634 40.54 -10.33 -45.52
C GLU A 634 39.28 -11.19 -45.55
N ARG A 635 38.91 -11.45 -46.78
CA ARG A 635 37.93 -12.38 -47.33
C ARG A 635 38.28 -13.84 -47.00
N ASN A 636 37.29 -14.67 -46.83
CA ASN A 636 36.94 -15.83 -47.70
C ASN A 636 35.94 -16.72 -46.99
N THR A 637 34.79 -16.86 -47.60
CA THR A 637 34.27 -17.93 -48.47
C THR A 637 34.11 -19.33 -47.87
N SER A 638 32.87 -19.78 -47.84
CA SER A 638 32.30 -21.12 -48.19
C SER A 638 32.61 -22.28 -47.22
N ILE A 639 31.68 -22.89 -46.64
CA ILE A 639 30.73 -23.97 -47.13
C ILE A 639 29.58 -24.05 -46.15
#